data_22dae59df1cac500e3324b22ca1f720d
#
_entry.id   22dae59df1cac500e3324b22ca1f720d
#
_cell.length_a   1.000
_cell.length_b   1.000
_cell.length_c   1.000
_cell.angle_alpha   90.00
_cell.angle_beta   90.00
_cell.angle_gamma   90.00
#
_symmetry.space_group_name_H-M   'P 1'
#
loop_
_entity.id
_entity.type
_entity.pdbx_description
1 polymer ?
#
loop_
_entity_poly.entity_id
_entity_poly.type
_entity_poly.pdbx_seq_one_letter_code
_entity_poly.pdbx_strand_id
1 'polypeptide(L)'
;MSLWTRAENVWLRIKEWWNRNWILIRPGPEAWRGGVWGALAAATACVVIAGLCLKTGFGYAFDFVFAIFFAALCIPLAMLGVMLLLTIARNLPRLATGIIVGSWAVVMMLWGPPVLGIPIAIVVGVVEGVLGATIATLVAGSFAQAALRKKILVSLLFVGGVAGNVYFVWLLAHAGSLEKIIAWKPPEESMPAKLAAENPSANGPYRVQRLYYGVGNDIRRPEYRASVALKTRTVDASDFFKDFKGWQRWTRKKYWGFDVDKLPLNARVWYPEGPGPFPLVLIVHGNHNMSDFSDPGYAYLGELLASRGFILASIDENFLNGGLFHDPPLKPGSAARGWLLLEHLKLWKEWNQAAGNPFQGKVDMSRIALMGHSRGGEAAATAAAFNRMKYYPEDANIQFDYGFAIKAVVAIAPADGQYKPAEQHRWISDVSYLTLQGAQDADVSSFMGSRQWDHVKYTQPGPWFKAEIYGYRANHGQFNTVWGRTDAGEPLSWLLNLKPLMSGEEQRRISKIYISAFLEATLHERREYIPLFQDWRVGRAWLPDTLYVNRYQDASYVPLASFQEDADLTSTTAPGGSIAGENLSVWHEGHIPWRAGNRGYNGVFLGWHRAKGAPAATYTLTLPEGAAAKWQLGEGSTIELSVAAMDEDASLPGKRTEEEKKKEEEERKKEDKSKKKERESPDFTVELVTSEGATPDVLVSKFVAIPPPFKEKFTKLTVIDEKGYEKDWEPVFQTVRIPLADFQPPNGAKPFAPGKLSAIKLKFDRTAMSVICISGIGFGKR
;
A
#
# COMPACT_ATOMS: atom_id res chain seq x y z
N MET A 1 -32.87 -15.44 50.99
CA MET A 1 -31.51 -14.87 50.93
C MET A 1 -31.32 -14.25 49.55
N SER A 2 -31.21 -12.93 49.47
CA SER A 2 -31.12 -12.20 48.24
C SER A 2 -29.80 -12.52 47.48
N LEU A 3 -29.78 -12.43 46.15
CA LEU A 3 -28.58 -12.58 45.32
C LEU A 3 -27.43 -11.66 45.81
N TRP A 4 -27.78 -10.47 46.35
CA TRP A 4 -26.85 -9.53 46.95
C TRP A 4 -26.13 -10.06 48.20
N THR A 5 -26.84 -10.73 49.09
CA THR A 5 -26.26 -11.34 50.29
C THR A 5 -25.34 -12.52 49.97
N ARG A 6 -25.61 -13.25 48.88
CA ARG A 6 -24.69 -14.31 48.36
C ARG A 6 -23.42 -13.73 47.78
N ALA A 7 -23.55 -12.64 46.97
CA ALA A 7 -22.40 -11.98 46.36
C ALA A 7 -21.49 -11.32 47.43
N GLU A 8 -22.05 -10.73 48.46
CA GLU A 8 -21.33 -10.13 49.59
C GLU A 8 -20.57 -11.20 50.39
N ASN A 9 -21.19 -12.34 50.65
CA ASN A 9 -20.53 -13.46 51.34
C ASN A 9 -19.41 -14.10 50.52
N VAL A 10 -19.55 -14.21 49.18
CA VAL A 10 -18.50 -14.65 48.28
C VAL A 10 -17.35 -13.65 48.28
N TRP A 11 -17.65 -12.35 48.18
CA TRP A 11 -16.65 -11.28 48.25
C TRP A 11 -15.86 -11.29 49.56
N LEU A 12 -16.54 -11.43 50.71
CA LEU A 12 -15.88 -11.52 52.00
C LEU A 12 -14.97 -12.74 52.12
N ARG A 13 -15.39 -13.91 51.62
CA ARG A 13 -14.56 -15.12 51.58
C ARG A 13 -13.34 -14.95 50.66
N ILE A 14 -13.50 -14.32 49.51
CA ILE A 14 -12.40 -13.99 48.61
C ILE A 14 -11.43 -13.00 49.27
N LYS A 15 -11.93 -11.98 49.95
CA LYS A 15 -11.15 -10.98 50.69
C LYS A 15 -10.38 -11.60 51.85
N GLU A 16 -11.00 -12.51 52.64
CA GLU A 16 -10.34 -13.21 53.73
C GLU A 16 -9.31 -14.25 53.20
N TRP A 17 -9.62 -14.97 52.12
CA TRP A 17 -8.69 -15.87 51.44
C TRP A 17 -7.50 -15.08 50.91
N TRP A 18 -7.74 -13.93 50.25
CA TRP A 18 -6.73 -13.04 49.73
C TRP A 18 -5.83 -12.49 50.82
N ASN A 19 -6.38 -11.99 51.89
CA ASN A 19 -5.60 -11.45 53.02
C ASN A 19 -4.71 -12.51 53.66
N ARG A 20 -5.23 -13.72 53.88
CA ARG A 20 -4.45 -14.85 54.40
C ARG A 20 -3.31 -15.30 53.49
N ASN A 21 -3.57 -15.39 52.22
CA ASN A 21 -2.56 -15.85 51.26
C ASN A 21 -1.60 -14.72 50.85
N TRP A 22 -2.04 -13.44 50.88
CA TRP A 22 -1.21 -12.29 50.59
C TRP A 22 0.00 -12.18 51.52
N ILE A 23 -0.18 -12.44 52.81
CA ILE A 23 0.92 -12.44 53.78
C ILE A 23 2.00 -13.44 53.41
N LEU A 24 1.60 -14.61 52.85
CA LEU A 24 2.52 -15.68 52.43
C LEU A 24 3.28 -15.39 51.12
N ILE A 25 2.72 -14.61 50.26
CA ILE A 25 3.28 -14.28 48.93
C ILE A 25 3.79 -12.83 48.82
N ARG A 26 3.63 -12.00 49.84
CA ARG A 26 4.06 -10.60 49.85
C ARG A 26 5.54 -10.49 49.53
N PRO A 27 5.90 -9.68 48.45
CA PRO A 27 7.30 -9.47 48.12
C PRO A 27 8.09 -8.85 49.26
N GLY A 28 9.28 -9.39 49.52
CA GLY A 28 10.22 -8.79 50.48
C GLY A 28 10.86 -7.50 49.94
N PRO A 29 11.55 -6.76 50.80
CA PRO A 29 12.25 -5.52 50.37
C PRO A 29 13.24 -5.75 49.24
N GLU A 30 13.89 -6.91 49.20
CA GLU A 30 14.84 -7.30 48.17
C GLU A 30 14.13 -7.48 46.81
N ALA A 31 12.95 -8.16 46.84
CA ALA A 31 12.16 -8.36 45.62
C ALA A 31 11.67 -7.00 45.05
N TRP A 32 11.25 -6.09 45.90
CA TRP A 32 10.91 -4.73 45.48
C TRP A 32 12.09 -3.97 44.88
N ARG A 33 13.29 -4.07 45.50
CA ARG A 33 14.52 -3.45 44.96
C ARG A 33 14.88 -4.06 43.59
N GLY A 34 14.86 -5.38 43.49
CA GLY A 34 15.13 -6.07 42.21
C GLY A 34 14.13 -5.73 41.14
N GLY A 35 12.82 -5.68 41.47
CA GLY A 35 11.78 -5.26 40.54
C GLY A 35 11.96 -3.83 40.03
N VAL A 36 12.36 -2.91 40.91
CA VAL A 36 12.70 -1.52 40.55
C VAL A 36 13.87 -1.47 39.59
N TRP A 37 14.97 -2.17 39.91
CA TRP A 37 16.15 -2.18 39.04
C TRP A 37 15.89 -2.84 37.69
N GLY A 38 15.16 -3.98 37.65
CA GLY A 38 14.77 -4.63 36.40
C GLY A 38 13.92 -3.70 35.51
N ALA A 39 12.86 -3.15 36.08
CA ALA A 39 11.97 -2.24 35.35
C ALA A 39 12.69 -0.96 34.88
N LEU A 40 13.56 -0.37 35.71
CA LEU A 40 14.31 0.84 35.35
C LEU A 40 15.34 0.56 34.26
N ALA A 41 16.07 -0.55 34.35
CA ALA A 41 17.06 -0.95 33.34
C ALA A 41 16.39 -1.18 31.98
N ALA A 42 15.29 -1.92 31.97
CA ALA A 42 14.53 -2.18 30.75
C ALA A 42 13.92 -0.87 30.18
N ALA A 43 13.32 -0.02 31.01
CA ALA A 43 12.77 1.26 30.57
C ALA A 43 13.87 2.17 29.98
N THR A 44 15.04 2.24 30.61
CA THR A 44 16.20 3.02 30.12
C THR A 44 16.66 2.47 28.76
N ALA A 45 16.80 1.16 28.63
CA ALA A 45 17.14 0.52 27.34
C ALA A 45 16.12 0.85 26.26
N CYS A 46 14.81 0.77 26.57
CA CYS A 46 13.72 1.12 25.64
C CYS A 46 13.80 2.61 25.21
N VAL A 47 14.08 3.52 26.12
CA VAL A 47 14.18 4.96 25.81
C VAL A 47 15.43 5.23 24.96
N VAL A 48 16.57 4.60 25.24
CA VAL A 48 17.79 4.74 24.43
C VAL A 48 17.56 4.20 23.02
N ILE A 49 16.95 3.00 22.89
CA ILE A 49 16.61 2.42 21.59
C ILE A 49 15.66 3.37 20.82
N ALA A 50 14.59 3.85 21.47
CA ALA A 50 13.69 4.81 20.84
C ALA A 50 14.41 6.06 20.37
N GLY A 51 15.33 6.60 21.17
CA GLY A 51 16.12 7.77 20.80
C GLY A 51 17.02 7.56 19.60
N LEU A 52 17.67 6.39 19.50
CA LEU A 52 18.47 6.02 18.33
C LEU A 52 17.61 5.86 17.06
N CYS A 53 16.35 5.41 17.23
CA CYS A 53 15.39 5.23 16.14
C CYS A 53 14.76 6.55 15.67
N LEU A 54 14.79 7.63 16.46
CA LEU A 54 14.13 8.89 16.17
C LEU A 54 14.76 9.70 15.02
N LYS A 55 16.01 9.47 14.66
CA LYS A 55 16.75 10.11 13.56
C LYS A 55 16.51 11.63 13.51
N THR A 56 17.16 12.37 14.41
CA THR A 56 17.01 13.85 14.49
C THR A 56 17.55 14.59 13.26
N GLY A 57 18.36 13.92 12.44
CA GLY A 57 19.07 14.51 11.30
C GLY A 57 20.42 15.16 11.68
N PHE A 58 20.82 15.12 12.96
CA PHE A 58 22.12 15.63 13.44
C PHE A 58 23.19 14.54 13.60
N GLY A 59 22.84 13.29 13.30
CA GLY A 59 23.72 12.12 13.30
C GLY A 59 23.61 11.26 14.56
N TYR A 60 23.99 9.98 14.45
CA TYR A 60 23.82 8.96 15.51
C TYR A 60 24.42 9.33 16.86
N ALA A 61 25.56 10.01 16.88
CA ALA A 61 26.18 10.45 18.15
C ALA A 61 25.31 11.47 18.88
N PHE A 62 24.73 12.42 18.14
CA PHE A 62 23.78 13.38 18.70
C PHE A 62 22.50 12.68 19.18
N ASP A 63 21.94 11.79 18.37
CA ASP A 63 20.72 11.06 18.67
C ASP A 63 20.88 10.21 19.95
N PHE A 64 22.02 9.56 20.12
CA PHE A 64 22.37 8.80 21.32
C PHE A 64 22.47 9.69 22.58
N VAL A 65 23.22 10.79 22.50
CA VAL A 65 23.38 11.73 23.61
C VAL A 65 22.03 12.37 23.96
N PHE A 66 21.26 12.76 22.98
CA PHE A 66 19.92 13.31 23.15
C PHE A 66 18.98 12.32 23.85
N ALA A 67 19.00 11.04 23.44
CA ALA A 67 18.18 10.00 24.07
C ALA A 67 18.53 9.80 25.54
N ILE A 68 19.80 9.76 25.88
CA ILE A 68 20.26 9.67 27.28
C ILE A 68 19.81 10.88 28.09
N PHE A 69 20.00 12.08 27.56
CA PHE A 69 19.58 13.31 28.21
C PHE A 69 18.06 13.34 28.42
N PHE A 70 17.29 12.95 27.42
CA PHE A 70 15.83 12.87 27.50
C PHE A 70 15.38 11.84 28.56
N ALA A 71 16.01 10.66 28.60
CA ALA A 71 15.74 9.65 29.63
C ALA A 71 16.05 10.18 31.02
N ALA A 72 17.21 10.79 31.21
CA ALA A 72 17.65 11.36 32.49
C ALA A 72 16.76 12.50 33.00
N LEU A 73 16.09 13.23 32.10
CA LEU A 73 15.16 14.31 32.45
C LEU A 73 13.74 13.78 32.69
N CYS A 74 13.20 13.02 31.73
CA CYS A 74 11.77 12.63 31.72
C CYS A 74 11.45 11.54 32.74
N ILE A 75 12.35 10.55 32.95
CA ILE A 75 12.08 9.47 33.90
C ILE A 75 11.95 10.00 35.34
N PRO A 76 12.88 10.80 35.87
CA PRO A 76 12.73 11.36 37.22
C PRO A 76 11.49 12.26 37.37
N LEU A 77 11.15 13.07 36.37
CA LEU A 77 9.95 13.90 36.38
C LEU A 77 8.66 13.07 36.42
N ALA A 78 8.59 12.02 35.59
CA ALA A 78 7.46 11.10 35.60
C ALA A 78 7.34 10.32 36.95
N MET A 79 8.48 9.87 37.48
CA MET A 79 8.55 9.24 38.81
C MET A 79 8.01 10.17 39.92
N LEU A 80 8.43 11.43 39.94
CA LEU A 80 7.98 12.43 40.88
C LEU A 80 6.46 12.66 40.76
N GLY A 81 5.94 12.79 39.54
CA GLY A 81 4.52 12.92 39.26
C GLY A 81 3.69 11.74 39.80
N VAL A 82 4.15 10.51 39.56
CA VAL A 82 3.49 9.30 40.03
C VAL A 82 3.58 9.20 41.57
N MET A 83 4.73 9.54 42.17
CA MET A 83 4.88 9.58 43.62
C MET A 83 3.89 10.57 44.28
N LEU A 84 3.70 11.75 43.70
CA LEU A 84 2.73 12.75 44.12
C LEU A 84 1.28 12.21 44.07
N LEU A 85 0.92 11.55 42.95
CA LEU A 85 -0.38 10.91 42.78
C LEU A 85 -0.61 9.76 43.79
N LEU A 86 0.43 8.99 44.12
CA LEU A 86 0.38 7.89 45.07
C LEU A 86 0.36 8.34 46.54
N THR A 87 0.48 9.64 46.83
CA THR A 87 0.22 10.15 48.24
C THR A 87 -1.20 9.86 48.70
N ILE A 88 -2.10 9.64 47.73
CA ILE A 88 -3.50 9.29 47.98
C ILE A 88 -3.68 7.78 48.28
N ALA A 89 -2.77 6.92 47.79
CA ALA A 89 -2.84 5.47 47.92
C ALA A 89 -1.96 4.96 49.08
N ARG A 90 -2.59 4.62 50.22
CA ARG A 90 -1.86 4.35 51.48
C ARG A 90 -1.07 3.03 51.56
N ASN A 91 -1.22 2.08 50.64
CA ASN A 91 -0.75 0.69 50.79
C ASN A 91 0.38 0.22 49.85
N LEU A 92 0.94 1.12 49.02
CA LEU A 92 2.02 0.77 48.09
C LEU A 92 3.34 1.45 48.46
N PRO A 93 4.50 0.81 48.25
CA PRO A 93 5.81 1.43 48.42
C PRO A 93 5.97 2.58 47.42
N ARG A 94 5.76 3.82 47.88
CA ARG A 94 5.65 5.00 46.98
C ARG A 94 6.82 5.17 46.05
N LEU A 95 8.06 5.03 46.56
CA LEU A 95 9.25 5.18 45.75
C LEU A 95 9.36 4.09 44.67
N ALA A 96 9.20 2.82 45.06
CA ALA A 96 9.30 1.69 44.12
C ALA A 96 8.23 1.76 43.03
N THR A 97 7.00 2.03 43.39
CA THR A 97 5.88 2.17 42.44
C THR A 97 6.05 3.40 41.55
N GLY A 98 6.55 4.51 42.13
CA GLY A 98 6.86 5.73 41.36
C GLY A 98 7.92 5.48 40.29
N ILE A 99 9.00 4.76 40.61
CA ILE A 99 10.06 4.41 39.68
C ILE A 99 9.51 3.51 38.56
N ILE A 100 8.81 2.43 38.91
CA ILE A 100 8.29 1.46 37.90
C ILE A 100 7.27 2.15 36.99
N VAL A 101 6.22 2.74 37.54
CA VAL A 101 5.15 3.33 36.74
C VAL A 101 5.62 4.58 35.99
N GLY A 102 6.43 5.43 36.61
CA GLY A 102 6.93 6.65 35.98
C GLY A 102 7.88 6.37 34.81
N SER A 103 8.83 5.44 34.99
CA SER A 103 9.75 5.06 33.90
C SER A 103 9.00 4.46 32.71
N TRP A 104 8.02 3.60 32.98
CA TRP A 104 7.23 2.97 31.92
C TRP A 104 6.21 3.91 31.28
N ALA A 105 5.72 4.92 31.99
CA ALA A 105 4.92 5.98 31.38
C ALA A 105 5.69 6.72 30.29
N VAL A 106 7.00 6.97 30.50
CA VAL A 106 7.87 7.57 29.47
C VAL A 106 8.04 6.64 28.27
N VAL A 107 8.23 5.34 28.50
CA VAL A 107 8.29 4.35 27.40
C VAL A 107 7.01 4.33 26.59
N MET A 108 5.85 4.33 27.25
CA MET A 108 4.53 4.37 26.59
C MET A 108 4.36 5.60 25.72
N MET A 109 4.86 6.76 26.13
CA MET A 109 4.78 8.01 25.37
C MET A 109 5.68 7.98 24.11
N LEU A 110 6.80 7.25 24.15
CA LEU A 110 7.78 7.22 23.08
C LEU A 110 7.53 6.12 22.05
N TRP A 111 6.86 5.03 22.42
CA TRP A 111 6.72 3.84 21.59
C TRP A 111 5.53 3.87 20.60
N GLY A 112 4.99 5.05 20.30
CA GLY A 112 4.05 5.25 19.20
C GLY A 112 2.58 5.12 19.58
N PRO A 113 1.69 4.77 18.63
CA PRO A 113 0.24 4.86 18.85
C PRO A 113 -0.21 4.11 20.11
N PRO A 114 -1.14 4.68 20.90
CA PRO A 114 -1.60 4.10 22.17
C PRO A 114 -2.06 2.64 22.07
N VAL A 115 -2.55 2.25 20.88
CA VAL A 115 -3.10 0.92 20.62
C VAL A 115 -2.03 -0.20 20.63
N LEU A 116 -0.78 0.10 20.26
CA LEU A 116 0.29 -0.89 20.17
C LEU A 116 1.39 -0.66 21.21
N GLY A 117 1.84 0.57 21.37
CA GLY A 117 2.94 0.91 22.28
C GLY A 117 2.60 0.63 23.74
N ILE A 118 1.39 0.97 24.18
CA ILE A 118 0.97 0.76 25.59
C ILE A 118 0.92 -0.73 25.97
N PRO A 119 0.25 -1.65 25.24
CA PRO A 119 0.24 -3.05 25.59
C PRO A 119 1.63 -3.69 25.61
N ILE A 120 2.48 -3.38 24.63
CA ILE A 120 3.85 -3.92 24.57
C ILE A 120 4.66 -3.41 25.78
N ALA A 121 4.60 -2.12 26.09
CA ALA A 121 5.30 -1.54 27.21
C ALA A 121 4.85 -2.16 28.55
N ILE A 122 3.55 -2.38 28.74
CA ILE A 122 3.01 -3.05 29.95
C ILE A 122 3.58 -4.47 30.05
N VAL A 123 3.50 -5.27 28.99
CA VAL A 123 3.98 -6.66 29.00
C VAL A 123 5.48 -6.73 29.31
N VAL A 124 6.29 -5.96 28.61
CA VAL A 124 7.75 -5.92 28.85
C VAL A 124 8.06 -5.43 30.27
N GLY A 125 7.40 -4.36 30.73
CA GLY A 125 7.61 -3.82 32.08
C GLY A 125 7.27 -4.79 33.20
N VAL A 126 6.19 -5.55 33.02
CA VAL A 126 5.79 -6.59 34.00
C VAL A 126 6.79 -7.76 33.98
N VAL A 127 7.17 -8.25 32.80
CA VAL A 127 8.12 -9.35 32.65
C VAL A 127 9.47 -9.00 33.29
N GLU A 128 10.02 -7.82 32.98
CA GLU A 128 11.31 -7.38 33.51
C GLU A 128 11.27 -7.04 35.01
N GLY A 129 10.18 -6.42 35.45
CA GLY A 129 9.97 -6.15 36.89
C GLY A 129 9.88 -7.44 37.70
N VAL A 130 9.15 -8.45 37.22
CA VAL A 130 9.03 -9.78 37.84
C VAL A 130 10.36 -10.52 37.81
N LEU A 131 11.07 -10.51 36.68
CA LEU A 131 12.37 -11.16 36.56
C LEU A 131 13.40 -10.53 37.51
N GLY A 132 13.48 -9.19 37.56
CA GLY A 132 14.36 -8.48 38.50
C GLY A 132 14.03 -8.79 39.97
N ALA A 133 12.75 -8.86 40.32
CA ALA A 133 12.30 -9.19 41.69
C ALA A 133 12.68 -10.63 42.09
N THR A 134 12.55 -11.58 41.17
CA THR A 134 12.90 -13.01 41.43
C THR A 134 14.41 -13.20 41.53
N ILE A 135 15.21 -12.57 40.63
CA ILE A 135 16.67 -12.58 40.71
C ILE A 135 17.15 -12.03 42.05
N ALA A 136 16.65 -10.87 42.48
CA ALA A 136 17.03 -10.27 43.75
C ALA A 136 16.68 -11.16 44.97
N THR A 137 15.51 -11.85 44.92
CA THR A 137 15.11 -12.81 45.96
C THR A 137 16.06 -14.01 46.01
N LEU A 138 16.55 -14.48 44.86
CA LEU A 138 17.51 -15.58 44.78
C LEU A 138 18.90 -15.15 45.30
N VAL A 139 19.40 -14.00 44.86
CA VAL A 139 20.75 -13.49 45.19
C VAL A 139 20.85 -13.07 46.66
N ALA A 140 19.79 -12.45 47.25
CA ALA A 140 19.79 -12.02 48.62
C ALA A 140 19.69 -13.19 49.66
N GLY A 141 19.62 -14.44 49.20
CA GLY A 141 19.53 -15.60 50.09
C GLY A 141 18.17 -15.79 50.76
N SER A 142 17.25 -14.88 50.63
CA SER A 142 15.90 -14.96 51.20
C SER A 142 15.06 -16.11 50.62
N PHE A 143 15.42 -16.59 49.45
CA PHE A 143 14.85 -17.79 48.84
C PHE A 143 15.14 -19.07 49.63
N ALA A 144 16.35 -19.22 50.16
CA ALA A 144 16.74 -20.44 50.93
C ALA A 144 15.89 -20.62 52.18
N GLN A 145 15.54 -19.53 52.85
CA GLN A 145 14.77 -19.50 54.09
C GLN A 145 13.25 -19.45 53.87
N ALA A 146 12.78 -19.29 52.62
CA ALA A 146 11.37 -19.15 52.29
C ALA A 146 10.59 -20.47 52.45
N ALA A 147 9.32 -20.39 52.83
CA ALA A 147 8.41 -21.56 52.81
C ALA A 147 8.27 -22.17 51.45
N LEU A 148 8.02 -23.46 51.32
CA LEU A 148 7.97 -24.22 50.07
C LEU A 148 7.07 -23.57 49.03
N ARG A 149 5.88 -23.09 49.40
CA ARG A 149 4.93 -22.37 48.47
C ARG A 149 5.56 -21.14 47.87
N LYS A 150 6.30 -20.36 48.67
CA LYS A 150 7.00 -19.14 48.17
C LYS A 150 8.16 -19.53 47.25
N LYS A 151 8.89 -20.60 47.53
CA LYS A 151 9.95 -21.16 46.66
C LYS A 151 9.38 -21.55 45.31
N ILE A 152 8.27 -22.30 45.30
CA ILE A 152 7.58 -22.71 44.06
C ILE A 152 7.14 -21.45 43.25
N LEU A 153 6.51 -20.50 43.88
CA LEU A 153 6.05 -19.25 43.22
C LEU A 153 7.21 -18.49 42.60
N VAL A 154 8.29 -18.21 43.37
CA VAL A 154 9.47 -17.51 42.87
C VAL A 154 10.13 -18.24 41.71
N SER A 155 10.23 -19.57 41.79
CA SER A 155 10.78 -20.40 40.70
C SER A 155 9.90 -20.34 39.46
N LEU A 156 8.58 -20.43 39.56
CA LEU A 156 7.66 -20.29 38.43
C LEU A 156 7.74 -18.90 37.79
N LEU A 157 7.77 -17.86 38.58
CA LEU A 157 7.91 -16.48 38.10
C LEU A 157 9.28 -16.24 37.44
N PHE A 158 10.35 -16.80 37.99
CA PHE A 158 11.67 -16.73 37.38
C PHE A 158 11.70 -17.43 36.01
N VAL A 159 11.22 -18.68 35.97
CA VAL A 159 11.14 -19.43 34.71
C VAL A 159 10.24 -18.69 33.68
N GLY A 160 9.10 -18.18 34.14
CA GLY A 160 8.20 -17.39 33.30
C GLY A 160 8.86 -16.11 32.75
N GLY A 161 9.61 -15.39 33.60
CA GLY A 161 10.35 -14.19 33.19
C GLY A 161 11.46 -14.50 32.16
N VAL A 162 12.22 -15.56 32.39
CA VAL A 162 13.24 -16.03 31.43
C VAL A 162 12.58 -16.46 30.11
N ALA A 163 11.53 -17.26 30.17
CA ALA A 163 10.79 -17.71 28.98
C ALA A 163 10.22 -16.52 28.19
N GLY A 164 9.68 -15.50 28.89
CA GLY A 164 9.20 -14.26 28.27
C GLY A 164 10.28 -13.51 27.51
N ASN A 165 11.48 -13.40 28.11
CA ASN A 165 12.62 -12.78 27.44
C ASN A 165 13.12 -13.59 26.22
N VAL A 166 13.23 -14.92 26.37
CA VAL A 166 13.60 -15.79 25.24
C VAL A 166 12.58 -15.65 24.09
N TYR A 167 11.29 -15.64 24.41
CA TYR A 167 10.23 -15.43 23.41
C TYR A 167 10.35 -14.05 22.75
N PHE A 168 10.62 -12.99 23.51
CA PHE A 168 10.75 -11.64 22.99
C PHE A 168 11.98 -11.52 22.05
N VAL A 169 13.13 -12.03 22.48
CA VAL A 169 14.34 -12.10 21.62
C VAL A 169 14.06 -12.89 20.36
N TRP A 170 13.41 -14.06 20.47
CA TRP A 170 13.01 -14.84 19.33
C TRP A 170 12.06 -14.08 18.40
N LEU A 171 11.06 -13.38 18.98
CA LEU A 171 10.10 -12.57 18.21
C LEU A 171 10.80 -11.47 17.40
N LEU A 172 11.82 -10.83 17.98
CA LEU A 172 12.59 -9.82 17.27
C LEU A 172 13.53 -10.42 16.21
N ALA A 173 14.16 -11.55 16.51
CA ALA A 173 15.20 -12.16 15.68
C ALA A 173 14.66 -12.89 14.44
N HIS A 174 13.48 -13.55 14.53
CA HIS A 174 12.98 -14.32 13.38
C HIS A 174 12.33 -13.41 12.34
N ALA A 175 12.39 -13.82 11.06
CA ALA A 175 11.91 -13.01 9.94
C ALA A 175 10.37 -13.03 9.76
N GLY A 176 9.66 -13.91 10.47
CA GLY A 176 8.21 -14.09 10.35
C GLY A 176 7.82 -15.44 9.73
N SER A 177 6.65 -15.51 9.09
CA SER A 177 6.07 -16.72 8.50
C SER A 177 5.88 -16.60 7.00
N LEU A 178 5.93 -17.74 6.29
CA LEU A 178 5.55 -17.81 4.87
C LEU A 178 4.05 -17.96 4.74
N GLU A 179 3.50 -17.40 3.70
CA GLU A 179 2.10 -17.48 3.31
C GLU A 179 1.90 -18.55 2.22
N LYS A 180 0.70 -19.12 2.16
CA LYS A 180 0.37 -20.22 1.24
C LYS A 180 0.35 -19.82 -0.23
N ILE A 181 0.17 -18.53 -0.53
CA ILE A 181 0.11 -17.99 -1.89
C ILE A 181 1.31 -18.36 -2.77
N ILE A 182 2.48 -18.56 -2.15
CA ILE A 182 3.72 -18.90 -2.87
C ILE A 182 3.59 -20.21 -3.65
N ALA A 183 2.66 -21.08 -3.26
CA ALA A 183 2.42 -22.38 -3.89
C ALA A 183 1.39 -22.32 -5.06
N TRP A 184 0.60 -21.24 -5.17
CA TRP A 184 -0.40 -21.13 -6.23
C TRP A 184 0.25 -20.71 -7.56
N LYS A 185 -0.06 -21.44 -8.62
CA LYS A 185 0.40 -21.12 -9.99
C LYS A 185 -0.76 -21.26 -10.96
N PRO A 186 -0.82 -20.37 -11.99
CA PRO A 186 -1.78 -20.56 -13.07
C PRO A 186 -1.53 -21.90 -13.78
N PRO A 187 -2.59 -22.57 -14.28
CA PRO A 187 -2.44 -23.80 -15.04
C PRO A 187 -1.52 -23.62 -16.25
N GLU A 188 -0.62 -24.59 -16.49
CA GLU A 188 0.32 -24.53 -17.63
C GLU A 188 -0.39 -24.45 -18.97
N GLU A 189 -1.52 -25.12 -19.09
CA GLU A 189 -2.35 -25.18 -20.33
C GLU A 189 -2.87 -23.78 -20.75
N SER A 190 -2.96 -22.84 -19.81
CA SER A 190 -3.39 -21.46 -20.07
C SER A 190 -2.27 -20.49 -20.39
N MET A 191 -1.01 -20.98 -20.49
CA MET A 191 0.15 -20.09 -20.62
C MET A 191 0.32 -19.58 -22.07
N PRO A 192 0.25 -18.26 -22.30
CA PRO A 192 0.42 -17.67 -23.62
C PRO A 192 1.88 -17.81 -24.10
N ALA A 193 2.10 -17.60 -25.41
CA ALA A 193 3.43 -17.49 -25.97
C ALA A 193 4.24 -16.38 -25.29
N LYS A 194 5.54 -16.56 -25.15
CA LYS A 194 6.44 -15.52 -24.62
C LYS A 194 6.50 -14.34 -25.59
N LEU A 195 6.58 -13.14 -25.05
CA LEU A 195 6.70 -11.92 -25.84
C LEU A 195 8.02 -11.93 -26.63
N ALA A 196 7.90 -11.78 -27.95
CA ALA A 196 9.04 -11.71 -28.87
C ALA A 196 9.53 -10.26 -29.01
N ALA A 197 9.95 -9.65 -27.90
CA ALA A 197 10.52 -8.31 -27.83
C ALA A 197 11.83 -8.35 -27.04
N GLU A 198 12.63 -7.31 -27.17
CA GLU A 198 13.83 -7.12 -26.35
C GLU A 198 13.45 -6.97 -24.87
N ASN A 199 14.27 -7.56 -23.97
CA ASN A 199 14.06 -7.41 -22.54
C ASN A 199 14.14 -5.93 -22.13
N PRO A 200 13.06 -5.31 -21.66
CA PRO A 200 13.04 -3.87 -21.34
C PRO A 200 13.88 -3.50 -20.12
N SER A 201 14.33 -4.49 -19.33
CA SER A 201 15.26 -4.25 -18.21
C SER A 201 16.74 -4.34 -18.62
N ALA A 202 17.05 -4.67 -19.88
CA ALA A 202 18.40 -4.62 -20.39
C ALA A 202 18.80 -3.17 -20.72
N ASN A 203 20.08 -2.85 -20.52
CA ASN A 203 20.60 -1.53 -20.89
C ASN A 203 20.47 -1.29 -22.38
N GLY A 204 20.15 -0.08 -22.77
CA GLY A 204 20.11 0.38 -24.15
C GLY A 204 21.49 0.79 -24.68
N PRO A 205 21.54 1.31 -25.91
CA PRO A 205 22.81 1.62 -26.61
C PRO A 205 23.49 2.92 -26.18
N TYR A 206 22.81 3.80 -25.41
CA TYR A 206 23.35 5.11 -25.07
C TYR A 206 24.30 5.05 -23.88
N ARG A 207 25.40 5.80 -23.97
CA ARG A 207 26.25 6.10 -22.81
C ARG A 207 25.51 7.07 -21.89
N VAL A 208 25.52 6.78 -20.56
CA VAL A 208 24.80 7.56 -19.56
C VAL A 208 25.70 8.67 -19.01
N GLN A 209 25.18 9.89 -19.07
CA GLN A 209 25.76 11.06 -18.41
C GLN A 209 24.94 11.40 -17.15
N ARG A 210 25.56 12.08 -16.17
CA ARG A 210 24.95 12.42 -14.89
C ARG A 210 25.29 13.86 -14.53
N LEU A 211 24.35 14.57 -13.91
CA LEU A 211 24.59 15.87 -13.30
C LEU A 211 23.61 16.14 -12.17
N TYR A 212 23.88 17.19 -11.42
CA TYR A 212 22.97 17.76 -10.43
C TYR A 212 22.60 19.17 -10.84
N TYR A 213 21.33 19.51 -10.68
CA TYR A 213 20.92 20.90 -10.71
C TYR A 213 20.27 21.30 -9.38
N GLY A 214 20.38 22.57 -9.02
CA GLY A 214 19.85 23.07 -7.76
C GLY A 214 20.29 24.51 -7.47
N VAL A 215 19.82 25.03 -6.35
CA VAL A 215 20.07 26.44 -5.97
C VAL A 215 21.55 26.78 -5.71
N GLY A 216 22.41 25.78 -5.48
CA GLY A 216 23.85 25.97 -5.30
C GLY A 216 24.29 26.42 -3.91
N ASN A 217 23.37 26.47 -2.94
CA ASN A 217 23.66 26.92 -1.57
C ASN A 217 22.97 26.06 -0.50
N ASP A 218 22.53 24.85 -0.86
CA ASP A 218 21.86 23.95 0.08
C ASP A 218 22.78 23.56 1.23
N ILE A 219 22.32 23.75 2.47
CA ILE A 219 23.14 23.52 3.68
C ILE A 219 23.12 22.08 4.15
N ARG A 220 22.20 21.25 3.67
CA ARG A 220 22.02 19.83 4.03
C ARG A 220 22.49 18.88 2.94
N ARG A 221 22.49 19.33 1.69
CA ARG A 221 22.71 18.52 0.50
C ARG A 221 23.95 19.00 -0.25
N PRO A 222 25.14 18.41 -0.01
CA PRO A 222 26.38 18.80 -0.69
C PRO A 222 26.30 18.75 -2.21
N GLU A 223 25.52 17.79 -2.76
CA GLU A 223 25.26 17.64 -4.19
C GLU A 223 24.50 18.83 -4.79
N TYR A 224 23.67 19.51 -4.02
CA TYR A 224 22.93 20.71 -4.43
C TYR A 224 23.62 22.02 -3.98
N ARG A 225 24.86 21.92 -3.54
CA ARG A 225 25.71 23.04 -3.16
C ARG A 225 26.96 23.11 -4.04
N ALA A 226 27.97 22.27 -3.76
CA ALA A 226 29.28 22.33 -4.43
C ALA A 226 29.30 21.59 -5.77
N SER A 227 28.46 20.55 -5.94
CA SER A 227 28.44 19.69 -7.13
C SER A 227 27.39 20.07 -8.17
N VAL A 228 26.74 21.22 -7.99
CA VAL A 228 25.71 21.73 -8.93
C VAL A 228 26.34 22.10 -10.26
N ALA A 229 25.92 21.42 -11.33
CA ALA A 229 26.31 21.75 -12.70
C ALA A 229 25.45 22.88 -13.29
N LEU A 230 24.17 22.93 -12.93
CA LEU A 230 23.22 23.95 -13.39
C LEU A 230 22.54 24.61 -12.18
N LYS A 231 22.73 25.91 -12.00
CA LYS A 231 22.06 26.67 -10.95
C LYS A 231 20.61 26.94 -11.31
N THR A 232 19.73 26.83 -10.32
CA THR A 232 18.30 27.08 -10.43
C THR A 232 17.87 28.30 -9.64
N ARG A 233 16.67 28.79 -9.94
CA ARG A 233 15.94 29.72 -9.08
C ARG A 233 15.23 28.97 -7.94
N THR A 234 14.80 29.70 -6.93
CA THR A 234 13.80 29.26 -5.95
C THR A 234 12.39 29.62 -6.45
N VAL A 235 11.37 28.94 -5.90
CA VAL A 235 9.96 29.21 -6.17
C VAL A 235 9.20 29.53 -4.88
N ASP A 236 8.21 30.39 -4.97
CA ASP A 236 7.36 30.78 -3.85
C ASP A 236 6.13 29.84 -3.79
N ALA A 237 6.08 29.03 -2.74
CA ALA A 237 4.98 28.11 -2.46
C ALA A 237 4.10 28.60 -1.29
N SER A 238 4.22 29.84 -0.85
CA SER A 238 3.50 30.41 0.30
C SER A 238 1.99 30.21 0.20
N ASP A 239 1.45 30.27 -1.00
CA ASP A 239 0.01 30.11 -1.26
C ASP A 239 -0.51 28.69 -0.97
N PHE A 240 0.34 27.69 -1.08
CA PHE A 240 0.00 26.31 -0.70
C PHE A 240 0.09 26.08 0.82
N PHE A 241 0.77 26.95 1.58
CA PHE A 241 1.10 26.76 2.98
C PHE A 241 0.63 27.91 3.87
N LYS A 242 -0.56 28.46 3.60
CA LYS A 242 -1.12 29.64 4.32
C LYS A 242 -1.20 29.44 5.84
N ASP A 243 -1.48 28.22 6.30
CA ASP A 243 -1.60 27.88 7.72
C ASP A 243 -0.29 27.42 8.37
N PHE A 244 0.79 27.34 7.61
CA PHE A 244 2.09 26.92 8.13
C PHE A 244 2.79 28.06 8.88
N LYS A 245 2.71 28.06 10.22
CA LYS A 245 3.14 29.15 11.11
C LYS A 245 3.84 28.63 12.38
N GLY A 246 4.35 29.55 13.19
CA GLY A 246 4.85 29.27 14.54
C GLY A 246 6.13 28.45 14.60
N TRP A 247 6.23 27.59 15.63
CA TRP A 247 7.43 26.82 15.94
C TRP A 247 7.87 25.88 14.80
N GLN A 248 6.94 25.19 14.18
CA GLN A 248 7.25 24.26 13.08
C GLN A 248 7.88 24.99 11.89
N ARG A 249 7.36 26.15 11.50
CA ARG A 249 7.95 26.96 10.42
C ARG A 249 9.35 27.42 10.79
N TRP A 250 9.54 27.91 12.02
CA TRP A 250 10.83 28.38 12.49
C TRP A 250 11.88 27.25 12.53
N THR A 251 11.56 26.07 13.05
CA THR A 251 12.48 24.94 13.12
C THR A 251 12.84 24.43 11.73
N ARG A 252 11.87 24.32 10.80
CA ARG A 252 12.15 23.91 9.41
C ARG A 252 13.07 24.91 8.70
N LYS A 253 12.77 26.21 8.82
CA LYS A 253 13.63 27.25 8.27
C LYS A 253 15.05 27.19 8.81
N LYS A 254 15.24 26.91 10.10
CA LYS A 254 16.55 26.74 10.72
C LYS A 254 17.26 25.46 10.23
N TYR A 255 16.50 24.39 10.03
CA TYR A 255 17.06 23.12 9.58
C TYR A 255 17.48 23.18 8.10
N TRP A 256 16.61 23.67 7.21
CA TRP A 256 16.84 23.66 5.77
C TRP A 256 17.58 24.91 5.26
N GLY A 257 17.56 26.02 5.99
CA GLY A 257 18.14 27.30 5.57
C GLY A 257 17.26 28.13 4.64
N PHE A 258 16.05 27.66 4.30
CA PHE A 258 15.05 28.35 3.49
C PHE A 258 13.66 28.19 4.07
N ASP A 259 12.70 28.97 3.58
CA ASP A 259 11.30 28.95 3.96
C ASP A 259 10.41 28.63 2.73
N VAL A 260 9.11 28.50 2.92
CA VAL A 260 8.13 28.15 1.87
C VAL A 260 8.05 29.18 0.73
N ASP A 261 8.46 30.43 0.97
CA ASP A 261 8.58 31.50 -0.05
C ASP A 261 9.81 31.34 -0.97
N LYS A 262 10.69 30.37 -0.69
CA LYS A 262 11.96 30.15 -1.40
C LYS A 262 12.31 28.67 -1.50
N LEU A 263 11.35 27.85 -1.94
CA LEU A 263 11.59 26.42 -2.13
C LEU A 263 12.60 26.19 -3.26
N PRO A 264 13.59 25.32 -3.06
CA PRO A 264 14.58 25.00 -4.07
C PRO A 264 14.00 24.10 -5.17
N LEU A 265 14.49 24.25 -6.39
CA LEU A 265 14.29 23.29 -7.47
C LEU A 265 15.57 22.46 -7.63
N ASN A 266 15.67 21.36 -6.90
CA ASN A 266 16.83 20.49 -6.86
C ASN A 266 16.51 19.14 -7.51
N ALA A 267 17.42 18.55 -8.29
CA ALA A 267 17.30 17.18 -8.77
C ALA A 267 18.64 16.55 -9.19
N ARG A 268 18.62 15.21 -9.23
CA ARG A 268 19.62 14.35 -9.87
C ARG A 268 19.16 14.00 -11.26
N VAL A 269 20.04 14.07 -12.25
CA VAL A 269 19.71 13.82 -13.64
C VAL A 269 20.61 12.74 -14.23
N TRP A 270 19.99 11.79 -14.93
CA TRP A 270 20.64 10.83 -15.84
C TRP A 270 20.13 11.11 -17.25
N TYR A 271 21.03 11.20 -18.20
CA TYR A 271 20.67 11.52 -19.57
C TYR A 271 21.57 10.84 -20.58
N PRO A 272 21.06 10.56 -21.80
CA PRO A 272 21.84 9.95 -22.88
C PRO A 272 22.93 10.91 -23.40
N GLU A 273 24.09 10.39 -23.72
CA GLU A 273 25.07 11.11 -24.55
C GLU A 273 24.62 11.09 -26.00
N GLY A 274 24.40 12.27 -26.59
CA GLY A 274 23.96 12.36 -27.98
C GLY A 274 23.25 13.70 -28.29
N PRO A 275 22.84 13.87 -29.55
CA PRO A 275 22.25 15.14 -30.01
C PRO A 275 20.80 15.33 -29.52
N GLY A 276 20.06 14.26 -29.21
CA GLY A 276 18.63 14.33 -28.89
C GLY A 276 17.74 14.57 -30.12
N PRO A 277 16.50 15.08 -29.96
CA PRO A 277 15.85 15.32 -28.67
C PRO A 277 15.39 14.03 -27.99
N PHE A 278 15.52 13.96 -26.66
CA PHE A 278 15.13 12.82 -25.84
C PHE A 278 13.89 13.11 -25.01
N PRO A 279 12.96 12.16 -24.84
CA PRO A 279 11.82 12.31 -23.93
C PRO A 279 12.25 12.60 -22.49
N LEU A 280 11.47 13.42 -21.80
CA LEU A 280 11.72 13.82 -20.41
C LEU A 280 10.85 13.07 -19.45
N VAL A 281 11.46 12.48 -18.41
CA VAL A 281 10.80 11.79 -17.31
C VAL A 281 11.20 12.45 -16.00
N LEU A 282 10.22 12.91 -15.23
CA LEU A 282 10.43 13.40 -13.86
C LEU A 282 9.93 12.33 -12.89
N ILE A 283 10.71 12.01 -11.85
CA ILE A 283 10.29 11.14 -10.76
C ILE A 283 10.39 11.87 -9.43
N VAL A 284 9.34 11.75 -8.58
CA VAL A 284 9.29 12.29 -7.25
C VAL A 284 9.02 11.22 -6.21
N HIS A 285 9.74 11.30 -5.09
CA HIS A 285 9.56 10.40 -3.95
C HIS A 285 8.34 10.77 -3.09
N GLY A 286 7.96 9.87 -2.19
CA GLY A 286 6.90 10.07 -1.21
C GLY A 286 7.38 10.64 0.11
N ASN A 287 6.59 10.32 1.16
CA ASN A 287 6.94 10.69 2.53
C ASN A 287 7.88 9.66 3.14
N HIS A 288 8.99 10.14 3.66
CA HIS A 288 9.95 9.41 4.46
C HIS A 288 10.52 10.37 5.52
N ASN A 289 11.42 9.94 6.40
CA ASN A 289 12.06 10.90 7.28
C ASN A 289 12.80 11.95 6.44
N MET A 290 12.60 13.23 6.72
CA MET A 290 13.18 14.34 5.93
C MET A 290 14.71 14.34 5.90
N SER A 291 15.38 13.65 6.83
CA SER A 291 16.83 13.48 6.87
C SER A 291 17.34 12.26 6.09
N ASP A 292 16.45 11.35 5.70
CA ASP A 292 16.76 10.17 4.87
C ASP A 292 16.43 10.50 3.41
N PHE A 293 17.39 11.10 2.70
CA PHE A 293 17.17 11.65 1.37
C PHE A 293 16.77 10.59 0.35
N SER A 294 15.61 10.74 -0.23
CA SER A 294 14.94 9.69 -1.01
C SER A 294 15.22 9.75 -2.52
N ASP A 295 15.58 10.90 -3.07
CA ASP A 295 15.87 11.12 -4.50
C ASP A 295 16.99 10.24 -5.07
N PRO A 296 18.08 9.85 -4.31
CA PRO A 296 19.08 8.91 -4.81
C PRO A 296 18.56 7.51 -5.07
N GLY A 297 17.48 7.14 -4.41
CA GLY A 297 16.94 5.78 -4.43
C GLY A 297 16.42 5.28 -5.76
N TYR A 298 16.30 6.14 -6.76
CA TYR A 298 15.87 5.80 -8.13
C TYR A 298 17.01 5.77 -9.15
N ALA A 299 18.26 5.79 -8.69
CA ALA A 299 19.43 5.74 -9.59
C ALA A 299 19.39 4.54 -10.56
N TYR A 300 18.89 3.38 -10.13
CA TYR A 300 18.78 2.18 -10.94
C TYR A 300 17.82 2.36 -12.15
N LEU A 301 16.78 3.20 -12.02
CA LEU A 301 15.91 3.59 -13.13
C LEU A 301 16.60 4.65 -13.98
N GLY A 302 17.29 5.61 -13.34
CA GLY A 302 18.04 6.64 -14.06
C GLY A 302 19.07 6.06 -15.02
N GLU A 303 19.88 5.10 -14.56
CA GLU A 303 20.86 4.40 -15.38
C GLU A 303 20.21 3.64 -16.55
N LEU A 304 19.16 2.87 -16.24
CA LEU A 304 18.47 2.09 -17.27
C LEU A 304 17.83 2.99 -18.32
N LEU A 305 16.99 3.95 -17.88
CA LEU A 305 16.20 4.76 -18.81
C LEU A 305 17.10 5.69 -19.66
N ALA A 306 18.15 6.27 -19.03
CA ALA A 306 19.09 7.07 -19.81
C ALA A 306 19.85 6.24 -20.83
N SER A 307 20.25 4.99 -20.51
CA SER A 307 20.85 4.09 -21.48
C SER A 307 19.91 3.77 -22.66
N ARG A 308 18.60 3.88 -22.46
CA ARG A 308 17.55 3.61 -23.44
C ARG A 308 17.00 4.86 -24.15
N GLY A 309 17.63 6.02 -23.96
CA GLY A 309 17.29 7.23 -24.69
C GLY A 309 16.28 8.15 -24.01
N PHE A 310 16.13 8.07 -22.68
CA PHE A 310 15.30 8.99 -21.89
C PHE A 310 16.16 9.91 -21.03
N ILE A 311 15.71 11.13 -20.78
CA ILE A 311 16.24 11.96 -19.69
C ILE A 311 15.41 11.66 -18.45
N LEU A 312 16.03 11.19 -17.35
CA LEU A 312 15.37 11.05 -16.06
C LEU A 312 15.90 12.09 -15.08
N ALA A 313 15.00 12.87 -14.47
CA ALA A 313 15.30 13.73 -13.34
C ALA A 313 14.57 13.24 -12.07
N SER A 314 15.34 12.89 -11.04
CA SER A 314 14.81 12.55 -9.72
C SER A 314 14.79 13.79 -8.85
N ILE A 315 13.58 14.26 -8.56
CA ILE A 315 13.31 15.53 -7.88
C ILE A 315 13.50 15.37 -6.37
N ASP A 316 14.18 16.33 -5.75
CA ASP A 316 14.32 16.43 -4.30
C ASP A 316 13.19 17.25 -3.69
N GLU A 317 12.30 16.59 -2.96
CA GLU A 317 11.26 17.22 -2.17
C GLU A 317 11.29 16.74 -0.70
N ASN A 318 12.46 16.30 -0.21
CA ASN A 318 12.62 15.83 1.17
C ASN A 318 12.23 16.91 2.20
N PHE A 319 12.37 18.18 1.84
CA PHE A 319 11.97 19.31 2.68
C PHE A 319 10.45 19.41 2.93
N LEU A 320 9.62 18.70 2.19
CA LEU A 320 8.17 18.59 2.45
C LEU A 320 7.83 17.45 3.43
N ASN A 321 8.76 16.55 3.71
CA ASN A 321 8.58 15.41 4.60
C ASN A 321 8.59 15.80 6.08
N GLY A 322 8.14 14.89 6.95
CA GLY A 322 8.19 15.03 8.40
C GLY A 322 9.53 14.57 8.99
N GLY A 323 9.76 14.94 10.25
CA GLY A 323 10.91 14.53 11.05
C GLY A 323 10.64 14.82 12.52
N LEU A 324 11.50 14.34 13.43
CA LEU A 324 11.24 14.38 14.88
C LEU A 324 10.71 15.72 15.41
N PHE A 325 11.34 16.83 15.00
CA PHE A 325 10.90 18.19 15.42
C PHE A 325 10.03 18.89 14.39
N HIS A 326 9.69 18.21 13.27
CA HIS A 326 9.06 18.77 12.09
C HIS A 326 7.87 17.90 11.63
N ASP A 327 7.36 17.07 12.53
CA ASP A 327 6.17 16.27 12.28
C ASP A 327 4.90 17.06 12.69
N PRO A 328 3.83 17.01 11.94
CA PRO A 328 3.63 16.26 10.70
C PRO A 328 4.35 16.86 9.48
N PRO A 329 4.42 16.10 8.35
CA PRO A 329 4.85 16.67 7.07
C PRO A 329 3.99 17.85 6.66
N LEU A 330 4.49 18.73 5.81
CA LEU A 330 3.76 19.92 5.36
C LEU A 330 2.45 19.53 4.65
N LYS A 331 1.36 20.18 4.99
CA LYS A 331 0.04 20.01 4.36
C LYS A 331 -0.37 21.31 3.63
N PRO A 332 -1.00 21.23 2.44
CA PRO A 332 -1.32 20.03 1.64
C PRO A 332 -0.13 19.53 0.81
N GLY A 333 0.55 18.49 1.31
CA GLY A 333 1.79 17.98 0.69
C GLY A 333 1.64 17.54 -0.76
N SER A 334 0.57 16.82 -1.12
CA SER A 334 0.37 16.31 -2.49
C SER A 334 0.10 17.41 -3.51
N ALA A 335 -0.59 18.50 -3.14
CA ALA A 335 -0.81 19.65 -4.02
C ALA A 335 0.52 20.36 -4.33
N ALA A 336 1.30 20.69 -3.29
CA ALA A 336 2.58 21.36 -3.44
C ALA A 336 3.61 20.50 -4.21
N ARG A 337 3.67 19.17 -3.95
CA ARG A 337 4.52 18.23 -4.70
C ARG A 337 4.16 18.19 -6.18
N GLY A 338 2.87 18.12 -6.49
CA GLY A 338 2.41 18.12 -7.88
C GLY A 338 2.69 19.44 -8.59
N TRP A 339 2.52 20.56 -7.89
CA TRP A 339 2.85 21.87 -8.42
C TRP A 339 4.36 22.04 -8.67
N LEU A 340 5.22 21.58 -7.76
CA LEU A 340 6.67 21.62 -7.92
C LEU A 340 7.13 20.84 -9.16
N LEU A 341 6.53 19.68 -9.47
CA LEU A 341 6.82 18.96 -10.72
C LEU A 341 6.58 19.84 -11.96
N LEU A 342 5.51 20.63 -11.96
CA LEU A 342 5.23 21.55 -13.07
C LEU A 342 6.22 22.73 -13.14
N GLU A 343 6.69 23.24 -11.99
CA GLU A 343 7.75 24.23 -11.94
C GLU A 343 9.10 23.68 -12.45
N HIS A 344 9.40 22.41 -12.18
CA HIS A 344 10.54 21.74 -12.81
C HIS A 344 10.35 21.63 -14.33
N LEU A 345 9.17 21.32 -14.85
CA LEU A 345 8.93 21.30 -16.30
C LEU A 345 9.11 22.67 -16.96
N LYS A 346 8.74 23.79 -16.28
CA LYS A 346 9.05 25.14 -16.77
C LYS A 346 10.56 25.35 -16.89
N LEU A 347 11.32 24.94 -15.88
CA LEU A 347 12.77 25.04 -15.88
C LEU A 347 13.39 24.23 -17.04
N TRP A 348 12.93 23.01 -17.27
CA TRP A 348 13.39 22.18 -18.39
C TRP A 348 13.04 22.77 -19.75
N LYS A 349 11.86 23.41 -19.91
CA LYS A 349 11.46 24.13 -21.12
C LYS A 349 12.39 25.34 -21.37
N GLU A 350 12.71 26.11 -20.32
CA GLU A 350 13.64 27.24 -20.40
C GLU A 350 15.04 26.77 -20.85
N TRP A 351 15.57 25.70 -20.25
CA TRP A 351 16.89 25.16 -20.60
C TRP A 351 16.96 24.62 -22.03
N ASN A 352 15.89 24.00 -22.50
CA ASN A 352 15.82 23.51 -23.87
C ASN A 352 15.87 24.64 -24.93
N GLN A 353 15.50 25.85 -24.53
CA GLN A 353 15.50 27.05 -25.37
C GLN A 353 16.76 27.92 -25.17
N ALA A 354 17.42 27.82 -24.03
CA ALA A 354 18.50 28.70 -23.64
C ALA A 354 19.80 28.41 -24.39
N ALA A 355 20.32 29.44 -25.09
CA ALA A 355 21.62 29.32 -25.77
C ALA A 355 22.75 29.00 -24.77
N GLY A 356 23.59 28.03 -25.11
CA GLY A 356 24.72 27.61 -24.28
C GLY A 356 24.36 26.68 -23.12
N ASN A 357 23.09 26.34 -22.90
CA ASN A 357 22.69 25.33 -21.92
C ASN A 357 23.02 23.92 -22.49
N PRO A 358 23.53 22.96 -21.69
CA PRO A 358 23.85 21.61 -22.15
C PRO A 358 22.62 20.86 -22.67
N PHE A 359 21.40 21.29 -22.33
CA PHE A 359 20.14 20.70 -22.80
C PHE A 359 19.48 21.48 -23.95
N GLN A 360 20.11 22.52 -24.48
CA GLN A 360 19.58 23.29 -25.61
C GLN A 360 19.29 22.35 -26.80
N GLY A 361 18.00 22.29 -27.24
CA GLY A 361 17.53 21.47 -28.32
C GLY A 361 17.56 19.94 -28.06
N LYS A 362 17.91 19.49 -26.85
CA LYS A 362 18.06 18.06 -26.54
C LYS A 362 16.86 17.44 -25.83
N VAL A 363 15.89 18.23 -25.40
CA VAL A 363 14.71 17.75 -24.65
C VAL A 363 13.48 17.76 -25.56
N ASP A 364 12.86 16.59 -25.71
CA ASP A 364 11.58 16.50 -26.41
C ASP A 364 10.43 16.87 -25.47
N MET A 365 10.06 18.15 -25.48
CA MET A 365 8.96 18.65 -24.67
C MET A 365 7.56 18.20 -25.16
N SER A 366 7.48 17.48 -26.28
CA SER A 366 6.24 16.84 -26.77
C SER A 366 6.02 15.45 -26.19
N ARG A 367 7.03 14.87 -25.51
CA ARG A 367 7.04 13.52 -24.94
C ARG A 367 7.52 13.52 -23.50
N ILE A 368 6.60 13.84 -22.57
CA ILE A 368 6.86 13.98 -21.14
C ILE A 368 6.15 12.88 -20.38
N ALA A 369 6.81 12.26 -19.38
CA ALA A 369 6.21 11.41 -18.37
C ALA A 369 6.46 11.95 -16.96
N LEU A 370 5.47 11.78 -16.09
CA LEU A 370 5.60 12.03 -14.65
C LEU A 370 5.53 10.71 -13.91
N MET A 371 6.44 10.52 -12.97
CA MET A 371 6.50 9.34 -12.12
C MET A 371 6.50 9.74 -10.66
N GLY A 372 5.92 8.91 -9.81
CA GLY A 372 5.99 9.14 -8.38
C GLY A 372 5.82 7.87 -7.56
N HIS A 373 6.40 7.86 -6.37
CA HIS A 373 6.33 6.76 -5.43
C HIS A 373 5.60 7.18 -4.16
N SER A 374 4.68 6.33 -3.64
CA SER A 374 3.91 6.66 -2.43
C SER A 374 3.10 7.96 -2.61
N ARG A 375 3.24 8.95 -1.72
CA ARG A 375 2.67 10.30 -1.90
C ARG A 375 3.13 10.99 -3.19
N GLY A 376 4.32 10.65 -3.69
CA GLY A 376 4.80 11.12 -4.99
C GLY A 376 3.96 10.59 -6.15
N GLY A 377 3.39 9.38 -6.04
CA GLY A 377 2.46 8.83 -7.04
C GLY A 377 1.15 9.62 -7.10
N GLU A 378 0.62 10.05 -5.96
CA GLU A 378 -0.51 10.99 -5.92
C GLU A 378 -0.12 12.36 -6.47
N ALA A 379 1.10 12.83 -6.19
CA ALA A 379 1.61 14.11 -6.70
C ALA A 379 1.77 14.11 -8.23
N ALA A 380 2.27 13.03 -8.82
CA ALA A 380 2.37 12.90 -10.28
C ALA A 380 0.99 12.93 -10.97
N ALA A 381 0.00 12.26 -10.38
CA ALA A 381 -1.39 12.33 -10.82
C ALA A 381 -1.98 13.74 -10.65
N THR A 382 -1.69 14.42 -9.54
CA THR A 382 -2.11 15.80 -9.27
C THR A 382 -1.48 16.79 -10.26
N ALA A 383 -0.19 16.65 -10.57
CA ALA A 383 0.49 17.45 -11.57
C ALA A 383 -0.13 17.31 -12.96
N ALA A 384 -0.46 16.08 -13.37
CA ALA A 384 -1.14 15.82 -14.64
C ALA A 384 -2.53 16.49 -14.70
N ALA A 385 -3.27 16.54 -13.59
CA ALA A 385 -4.53 17.25 -13.49
C ALA A 385 -4.33 18.78 -13.51
N PHE A 386 -3.42 19.32 -12.69
CA PHE A 386 -3.12 20.76 -12.64
C PHE A 386 -2.62 21.30 -13.98
N ASN A 387 -1.87 20.49 -14.73
CA ASN A 387 -1.39 20.85 -16.07
C ASN A 387 -2.50 21.26 -17.05
N ARG A 388 -3.74 20.84 -16.79
CA ARG A 388 -4.93 21.14 -17.62
C ARG A 388 -5.87 22.19 -16.99
N MET A 389 -5.63 22.57 -15.74
CA MET A 389 -6.44 23.55 -15.02
C MET A 389 -5.94 24.97 -15.30
N LYS A 390 -6.85 25.94 -15.29
CA LYS A 390 -6.53 27.37 -15.41
C LYS A 390 -6.22 28.02 -14.05
N TYR A 391 -6.71 27.41 -12.99
CA TYR A 391 -6.62 27.95 -11.64
C TYR A 391 -6.36 26.82 -10.64
N TYR A 392 -5.70 27.15 -9.52
CA TYR A 392 -5.59 26.26 -8.39
C TYR A 392 -6.98 26.00 -7.80
N PRO A 393 -7.39 24.73 -7.60
CA PRO A 393 -8.77 24.39 -7.21
C PRO A 393 -9.22 24.98 -5.87
N GLU A 394 -8.28 25.27 -4.95
CA GLU A 394 -8.58 25.80 -3.63
C GLU A 394 -8.46 27.34 -3.55
N ASP A 395 -7.90 27.99 -4.58
CA ASP A 395 -7.79 29.45 -4.65
C ASP A 395 -7.67 29.93 -6.10
N ALA A 396 -8.74 30.45 -6.66
CA ALA A 396 -8.79 30.95 -8.04
C ALA A 396 -7.94 32.22 -8.28
N ASN A 397 -7.35 32.83 -7.25
CA ASN A 397 -6.36 33.90 -7.42
C ASN A 397 -5.01 33.35 -7.92
N ILE A 398 -4.76 32.05 -7.77
CA ILE A 398 -3.56 31.38 -8.25
C ILE A 398 -3.85 30.84 -9.65
N GLN A 399 -3.27 31.45 -10.65
CA GLN A 399 -3.42 31.02 -12.03
C GLN A 399 -2.37 30.00 -12.42
N PHE A 400 -2.81 28.97 -13.15
CA PHE A 400 -1.97 27.97 -13.76
C PHE A 400 -1.86 28.22 -15.26
N ASP A 401 -0.64 28.28 -15.76
CA ASP A 401 -0.31 28.43 -17.18
C ASP A 401 0.75 27.38 -17.57
N TYR A 402 0.31 26.12 -17.61
CA TYR A 402 1.22 24.99 -17.87
C TYR A 402 1.03 24.43 -19.28
N GLY A 403 0.07 23.56 -19.52
CA GLY A 403 -0.23 23.01 -20.83
C GLY A 403 0.89 22.13 -21.43
N PHE A 404 1.71 21.48 -20.62
CA PHE A 404 2.77 20.58 -21.07
C PHE A 404 2.20 19.33 -21.74
N ALA A 405 2.91 18.76 -22.71
CA ALA A 405 2.52 17.53 -23.39
C ALA A 405 2.85 16.28 -22.55
N ILE A 406 2.22 16.16 -21.39
CA ILE A 406 2.34 14.98 -20.53
C ILE A 406 1.59 13.82 -21.20
N LYS A 407 2.32 12.76 -21.59
CA LYS A 407 1.80 11.57 -22.28
C LYS A 407 1.56 10.40 -21.35
N ALA A 408 2.29 10.35 -20.23
CA ALA A 408 2.29 9.21 -19.35
C ALA A 408 2.43 9.61 -17.87
N VAL A 409 1.76 8.85 -16.99
CA VAL A 409 1.91 8.92 -15.54
C VAL A 409 2.21 7.52 -15.01
N VAL A 410 3.23 7.41 -14.16
CA VAL A 410 3.58 6.16 -13.45
C VAL A 410 3.47 6.38 -11.96
N ALA A 411 2.65 5.59 -11.29
CA ALA A 411 2.42 5.62 -9.85
C ALA A 411 2.94 4.33 -9.20
N ILE A 412 4.01 4.42 -8.44
CA ILE A 412 4.63 3.29 -7.74
C ILE A 412 4.11 3.27 -6.31
N ALA A 413 3.40 2.21 -5.93
CA ALA A 413 2.81 2.03 -4.59
C ALA A 413 2.14 3.34 -4.08
N PRO A 414 1.27 3.99 -4.87
CA PRO A 414 0.83 5.33 -4.59
C PRO A 414 -0.13 5.40 -3.42
N ALA A 415 0.01 6.42 -2.58
CA ALA A 415 -1.12 6.92 -1.81
C ALA A 415 -2.15 7.56 -2.75
N ASP A 416 -3.42 7.61 -2.35
CA ASP A 416 -4.46 8.35 -3.05
C ASP A 416 -5.54 8.83 -2.08
N GLY A 417 -6.10 10.02 -2.37
CA GLY A 417 -7.14 10.65 -1.57
C GLY A 417 -6.63 11.49 -0.39
N GLN A 418 -5.34 11.77 -0.30
CA GLN A 418 -4.79 12.72 0.65
C GLN A 418 -5.03 14.18 0.20
N TYR A 419 -5.20 14.39 -1.10
CA TYR A 419 -5.59 15.67 -1.68
C TYR A 419 -6.87 15.52 -2.49
N LYS A 420 -7.96 16.05 -1.95
CA LYS A 420 -9.31 16.07 -2.55
C LYS A 420 -9.90 17.47 -2.48
N PRO A 421 -9.56 18.36 -3.42
CA PRO A 421 -10.16 19.68 -3.44
C PRO A 421 -11.68 19.55 -3.60
N ALA A 422 -12.45 20.32 -2.81
CA ALA A 422 -13.92 20.23 -2.73
C ALA A 422 -14.45 18.78 -2.51
N GLU A 423 -13.71 17.96 -1.77
CA GLU A 423 -13.99 16.52 -1.52
C GLU A 423 -14.08 15.67 -2.80
N GLN A 424 -13.58 16.19 -3.95
CA GLN A 424 -13.60 15.52 -5.23
C GLN A 424 -12.24 14.86 -5.55
N HIS A 425 -12.30 13.67 -6.13
CA HIS A 425 -11.11 13.06 -6.72
C HIS A 425 -10.74 13.77 -8.03
N ARG A 426 -9.45 13.83 -8.31
CA ARG A 426 -8.92 14.45 -9.53
C ARG A 426 -9.09 13.51 -10.72
N TRP A 427 -9.57 14.03 -11.82
CA TRP A 427 -9.59 13.31 -13.09
C TRP A 427 -8.29 13.50 -13.86
N ILE A 428 -7.71 12.40 -14.31
CA ILE A 428 -6.58 12.39 -15.23
C ILE A 428 -7.15 12.06 -16.61
N SER A 429 -6.96 12.96 -17.58
CA SER A 429 -7.59 12.80 -18.89
C SER A 429 -6.56 12.67 -20.00
N ASP A 430 -6.78 11.72 -20.91
CA ASP A 430 -6.02 11.54 -22.16
C ASP A 430 -4.50 11.45 -21.94
N VAL A 431 -4.09 10.64 -20.95
CA VAL A 431 -2.71 10.23 -20.69
C VAL A 431 -2.68 8.72 -20.41
N SER A 432 -1.60 8.05 -20.77
CA SER A 432 -1.39 6.66 -20.37
C SER A 432 -1.04 6.59 -18.87
N TYR A 433 -1.52 5.57 -18.17
CA TYR A 433 -1.34 5.43 -16.74
C TYR A 433 -0.85 4.02 -16.36
N LEU A 434 0.19 3.95 -15.55
CA LEU A 434 0.68 2.70 -14.97
C LEU A 434 0.72 2.81 -13.45
N THR A 435 0.17 1.83 -12.74
CA THR A 435 0.39 1.68 -11.29
C THR A 435 1.02 0.33 -10.98
N LEU A 436 2.01 0.34 -10.07
CA LEU A 436 2.67 -0.84 -9.53
C LEU A 436 2.41 -0.90 -8.03
N GLN A 437 1.97 -2.05 -7.50
CA GLN A 437 1.74 -2.25 -6.07
C GLN A 437 2.36 -3.57 -5.61
N GLY A 438 2.91 -3.58 -4.41
CA GLY A 438 3.35 -4.78 -3.73
C GLY A 438 2.25 -5.34 -2.82
N ALA A 439 2.03 -6.65 -2.84
CA ALA A 439 1.03 -7.30 -1.97
C ALA A 439 1.40 -7.21 -0.48
N GLN A 440 2.69 -7.21 -0.16
CA GLN A 440 3.21 -7.08 1.20
C GLN A 440 3.59 -5.63 1.57
N ASP A 441 2.93 -4.65 0.96
CA ASP A 441 3.09 -3.23 1.27
C ASP A 441 2.44 -2.92 2.62
N ALA A 442 3.27 -2.78 3.67
CA ALA A 442 2.81 -2.52 5.03
C ALA A 442 2.66 -1.01 5.33
N ASP A 443 3.03 -0.12 4.42
CA ASP A 443 2.81 1.33 4.54
C ASP A 443 1.51 1.76 3.83
N VAL A 444 1.38 1.48 2.53
CA VAL A 444 0.15 1.66 1.75
C VAL A 444 -0.51 0.30 1.54
N SER A 445 -1.12 -0.23 2.61
CA SER A 445 -1.60 -1.60 2.67
C SER A 445 -2.79 -1.92 1.75
N SER A 446 -3.55 -0.92 1.31
CA SER A 446 -4.59 -1.05 0.29
C SER A 446 -4.09 -0.61 -1.08
N PHE A 447 -4.54 -1.26 -2.16
CA PHE A 447 -4.16 -0.92 -3.53
C PHE A 447 -4.81 0.41 -3.98
N MET A 448 -4.33 1.52 -3.40
CA MET A 448 -4.87 2.85 -3.66
C MET A 448 -4.65 3.31 -5.11
N GLY A 449 -3.63 2.78 -5.79
CA GLY A 449 -3.41 3.02 -7.22
C GLY A 449 -4.58 2.60 -8.10
N SER A 450 -5.36 1.59 -7.67
CA SER A 450 -6.55 1.15 -8.39
C SER A 450 -7.67 2.20 -8.38
N ARG A 451 -7.76 3.05 -7.35
CA ARG A 451 -8.67 4.20 -7.35
C ARG A 451 -8.21 5.30 -8.29
N GLN A 452 -6.90 5.59 -8.37
CA GLN A 452 -6.39 6.51 -9.39
C GLN A 452 -6.70 6.00 -10.80
N TRP A 453 -6.54 4.70 -11.04
CA TRP A 453 -6.88 4.04 -12.31
C TRP A 453 -8.34 4.27 -12.70
N ASP A 454 -9.28 4.22 -11.76
CA ASP A 454 -10.69 4.51 -12.00
C ASP A 454 -10.94 5.99 -12.39
N HIS A 455 -10.09 6.91 -11.94
CA HIS A 455 -10.14 8.34 -12.27
C HIS A 455 -9.38 8.71 -13.57
N VAL A 456 -8.80 7.74 -14.28
CA VAL A 456 -8.23 7.97 -15.61
C VAL A 456 -9.31 7.82 -16.66
N LYS A 457 -9.59 8.88 -17.41
CA LYS A 457 -10.60 8.95 -18.49
C LYS A 457 -9.96 9.24 -19.83
N TYR A 458 -10.52 8.62 -20.88
CA TYR A 458 -10.18 8.95 -22.26
C TYR A 458 -11.39 9.66 -22.88
N THR A 459 -11.21 10.95 -23.21
CA THR A 459 -12.28 11.81 -23.72
C THR A 459 -12.31 11.88 -25.23
N GLN A 460 -11.27 11.36 -25.89
CA GLN A 460 -11.13 11.29 -27.35
C GLN A 460 -10.31 10.06 -27.74
N PRO A 461 -10.45 9.59 -28.99
CA PRO A 461 -9.61 8.50 -29.50
C PRO A 461 -8.12 8.87 -29.43
N GLY A 462 -7.28 7.91 -29.06
CA GLY A 462 -5.84 8.11 -28.95
C GLY A 462 -5.09 6.84 -28.59
N PRO A 463 -3.77 6.89 -28.53
CA PRO A 463 -2.93 5.73 -28.28
C PRO A 463 -2.83 5.36 -26.78
N TRP A 464 -3.64 6.00 -25.93
CA TRP A 464 -3.54 5.86 -24.49
C TRP A 464 -4.06 4.54 -23.97
N PHE A 465 -3.43 4.05 -22.92
CA PHE A 465 -3.88 2.91 -22.16
C PHE A 465 -3.54 3.07 -20.68
N LYS A 466 -4.25 2.33 -19.84
CA LYS A 466 -3.99 2.25 -18.41
C LYS A 466 -3.80 0.82 -17.97
N ALA A 467 -2.86 0.60 -17.05
CA ALA A 467 -2.52 -0.72 -16.52
C ALA A 467 -2.27 -0.67 -15.00
N GLU A 468 -2.68 -1.73 -14.33
CA GLU A 468 -2.35 -2.03 -12.94
C GLU A 468 -1.54 -3.31 -12.88
N ILE A 469 -0.49 -3.31 -12.07
CA ILE A 469 0.33 -4.48 -11.79
C ILE A 469 0.44 -4.65 -10.28
N TYR A 470 -0.12 -5.74 -9.78
CA TYR A 470 -0.03 -6.14 -8.38
C TYR A 470 0.91 -7.32 -8.28
N GLY A 471 2.01 -7.13 -7.56
CA GLY A 471 3.08 -8.14 -7.44
C GLY A 471 3.15 -8.71 -6.02
N TYR A 472 3.00 -10.02 -5.89
CA TYR A 472 3.19 -10.69 -4.61
C TYR A 472 4.66 -10.72 -4.21
N ARG A 473 4.94 -10.80 -2.91
CA ARG A 473 6.28 -10.78 -2.31
C ARG A 473 7.02 -9.44 -2.46
N ALA A 474 6.37 -8.40 -2.97
CA ALA A 474 6.88 -7.04 -3.03
C ALA A 474 6.30 -6.19 -1.89
N ASN A 475 7.12 -5.30 -1.32
CA ASN A 475 6.73 -4.34 -0.27
C ASN A 475 6.76 -2.91 -0.78
N HIS A 476 6.46 -1.93 0.10
CA HIS A 476 6.50 -0.51 -0.24
C HIS A 476 7.92 -0.01 -0.53
N GLY A 477 8.83 -0.18 0.41
CA GLY A 477 10.12 0.50 0.43
C GLY A 477 11.11 0.05 -0.63
N GLN A 478 11.15 -1.24 -1.01
CA GLN A 478 12.20 -1.78 -1.89
C GLN A 478 12.17 -1.26 -3.34
N PHE A 479 11.13 -0.54 -3.75
CA PHE A 479 11.11 0.21 -5.01
C PHE A 479 12.09 1.40 -5.00
N ASN A 480 12.50 1.85 -3.82
CA ASN A 480 13.53 2.87 -3.59
C ASN A 480 14.70 2.24 -2.82
N THR A 481 15.93 2.41 -3.29
CA THR A 481 17.10 1.78 -2.67
C THR A 481 17.45 2.34 -1.29
N VAL A 482 16.98 3.55 -0.96
CA VAL A 482 17.20 4.21 0.33
C VAL A 482 16.21 3.72 1.39
N TRP A 483 14.95 3.50 1.01
CA TRP A 483 13.90 3.12 1.97
C TRP A 483 14.05 1.67 2.47
N GLY A 484 14.54 0.78 1.62
CA GLY A 484 14.90 -0.57 2.02
C GLY A 484 13.72 -1.51 2.22
N ARG A 485 13.91 -2.48 3.11
CA ARG A 485 13.04 -3.66 3.26
C ARG A 485 11.93 -3.48 4.29
N THR A 486 11.97 -2.43 5.09
CA THR A 486 11.04 -2.21 6.20
C THR A 486 10.13 -1.03 5.89
N ASP A 487 8.82 -1.29 5.83
CA ASP A 487 7.79 -0.29 5.47
C ASP A 487 7.29 0.51 6.68
N ALA A 488 7.88 0.31 7.84
CA ALA A 488 7.58 1.05 9.06
C ALA A 488 8.85 1.57 9.70
N GLY A 489 8.74 2.66 10.44
CA GLY A 489 9.83 3.16 11.27
C GLY A 489 10.14 2.23 12.44
N GLU A 490 11.38 2.27 12.91
CA GLU A 490 11.81 1.56 14.12
C GLU A 490 11.16 2.18 15.37
N PRO A 491 10.79 1.38 16.36
CA PRO A 491 11.03 -0.06 16.51
C PRO A 491 9.95 -0.95 15.88
N LEU A 492 8.85 -0.41 15.32
CA LEU A 492 7.74 -1.17 14.76
C LEU A 492 8.18 -2.07 13.60
N SER A 493 9.17 -1.62 12.82
CA SER A 493 9.79 -2.39 11.74
C SER A 493 10.28 -3.78 12.15
N TRP A 494 10.70 -3.96 13.40
CA TRP A 494 11.17 -5.25 13.92
C TRP A 494 10.05 -6.30 14.07
N LEU A 495 8.79 -5.85 14.09
CA LEU A 495 7.62 -6.71 14.17
C LEU A 495 7.03 -7.04 12.79
N LEU A 496 7.57 -6.48 11.70
CA LEU A 496 7.10 -6.78 10.35
C LEU A 496 7.42 -8.22 9.95
N ASN A 497 6.51 -8.83 9.19
CA ASN A 497 6.67 -10.14 8.57
C ASN A 497 7.51 -10.01 7.30
N LEU A 498 8.83 -10.13 7.42
CA LEU A 498 9.76 -9.98 6.30
C LEU A 498 10.03 -11.30 5.55
N LYS A 499 9.50 -12.43 6.05
CA LYS A 499 9.77 -13.77 5.49
C LYS A 499 9.28 -13.94 4.05
N PRO A 500 8.09 -13.44 3.65
CA PRO A 500 7.59 -13.60 2.28
C PRO A 500 8.33 -12.73 1.26
N LEU A 501 8.97 -11.64 1.69
CA LEU A 501 9.52 -10.64 0.79
C LEU A 501 10.61 -11.21 -0.13
N MET A 502 10.49 -10.90 -1.41
CA MET A 502 11.58 -11.09 -2.37
C MET A 502 12.75 -10.16 -2.07
N SER A 503 13.89 -10.39 -2.70
CA SER A 503 15.03 -9.49 -2.59
C SER A 503 14.71 -8.11 -3.20
N GLY A 504 15.35 -7.06 -2.71
CA GLY A 504 15.17 -5.72 -3.28
C GLY A 504 15.62 -5.63 -4.75
N GLU A 505 16.57 -6.47 -5.17
CA GLU A 505 17.00 -6.55 -6.56
C GLU A 505 15.91 -7.12 -7.46
N GLU A 506 15.27 -8.23 -7.04
CA GLU A 506 14.13 -8.82 -7.76
C GLU A 506 12.97 -7.83 -7.85
N GLN A 507 12.62 -7.14 -6.75
CA GLN A 507 11.55 -6.15 -6.76
C GLN A 507 11.87 -4.97 -7.70
N ARG A 508 13.09 -4.45 -7.67
CA ARG A 508 13.52 -3.41 -8.61
C ARG A 508 13.60 -3.90 -10.06
N ARG A 509 13.82 -5.20 -10.28
CA ARG A 509 13.71 -5.79 -11.63
C ARG A 509 12.28 -5.72 -12.16
N ILE A 510 11.26 -5.90 -11.31
CA ILE A 510 9.85 -5.67 -11.68
C ILE A 510 9.68 -4.24 -12.18
N SER A 511 10.15 -3.25 -11.41
CA SER A 511 10.10 -1.84 -11.80
C SER A 511 10.81 -1.56 -13.12
N LYS A 512 12.03 -2.09 -13.31
CA LYS A 512 12.80 -1.94 -14.54
C LYS A 512 12.01 -2.46 -15.75
N ILE A 513 11.39 -3.64 -15.62
CA ILE A 513 10.65 -4.27 -16.72
C ILE A 513 9.41 -3.45 -17.06
N TYR A 514 8.53 -3.22 -16.10
CA TYR A 514 7.24 -2.57 -16.37
C TYR A 514 7.38 -1.08 -16.69
N ILE A 515 8.22 -0.33 -15.96
CA ILE A 515 8.39 1.11 -16.18
C ILE A 515 9.08 1.36 -17.53
N SER A 516 10.16 0.63 -17.82
CA SER A 516 10.85 0.78 -19.12
C SER A 516 9.94 0.40 -20.29
N ALA A 517 9.26 -0.76 -20.22
CA ALA A 517 8.32 -1.18 -21.27
C ALA A 517 7.18 -0.16 -21.46
N PHE A 518 6.66 0.41 -20.37
CA PHE A 518 5.59 1.42 -20.42
C PHE A 518 6.04 2.72 -21.09
N LEU A 519 7.23 3.21 -20.71
CA LEU A 519 7.78 4.43 -21.31
C LEU A 519 8.19 4.21 -22.76
N GLU A 520 8.73 3.03 -23.11
CA GLU A 520 8.99 2.65 -24.50
C GLU A 520 7.71 2.64 -25.34
N ALA A 521 6.62 2.06 -24.79
CA ALA A 521 5.34 2.00 -25.49
C ALA A 521 4.67 3.37 -25.66
N THR A 522 4.83 4.27 -24.67
CA THR A 522 4.10 5.55 -24.62
C THR A 522 4.88 6.75 -25.14
N LEU A 523 6.20 6.76 -25.00
CA LEU A 523 7.05 7.88 -25.41
C LEU A 523 7.90 7.56 -26.64
N HIS A 524 8.32 6.31 -26.83
CA HIS A 524 9.02 5.86 -28.05
C HIS A 524 8.11 5.15 -29.04
N GLU A 525 6.81 4.99 -28.70
CA GLU A 525 5.79 4.34 -29.54
C GLU A 525 6.09 2.87 -29.90
N ARG A 526 6.91 2.19 -29.09
CA ARG A 526 7.25 0.76 -29.23
C ARG A 526 6.11 -0.11 -28.73
N ARG A 527 5.05 -0.21 -29.54
CA ARG A 527 3.80 -0.88 -29.17
C ARG A 527 3.94 -2.39 -28.97
N GLU A 528 5.04 -3.00 -29.38
CA GLU A 528 5.34 -4.41 -29.13
C GLU A 528 5.39 -4.77 -27.63
N TYR A 529 5.51 -3.79 -26.73
CA TYR A 529 5.45 -4.02 -25.30
C TYR A 529 4.03 -4.03 -24.71
N ILE A 530 3.01 -3.60 -25.44
CA ILE A 530 1.61 -3.53 -24.94
C ILE A 530 1.11 -4.88 -24.42
N PRO A 531 1.38 -6.04 -25.08
CA PRO A 531 0.93 -7.33 -24.58
C PRO A 531 1.38 -7.66 -23.14
N LEU A 532 2.53 -7.11 -22.69
CA LEU A 532 3.00 -7.29 -21.31
C LEU A 532 2.04 -6.70 -20.26
N PHE A 533 1.32 -5.63 -20.61
CA PHE A 533 0.33 -4.98 -19.74
C PHE A 533 -1.03 -5.64 -19.84
N GLN A 534 -1.32 -6.31 -20.96
CA GLN A 534 -2.55 -7.07 -21.17
C GLN A 534 -2.51 -8.40 -20.43
N ASP A 535 -1.33 -9.06 -20.40
CA ASP A 535 -1.11 -10.35 -19.74
C ASP A 535 0.35 -10.48 -19.28
N TRP A 536 0.57 -10.41 -17.95
CA TRP A 536 1.90 -10.52 -17.35
C TRP A 536 2.66 -11.80 -17.76
N ARG A 537 1.94 -12.88 -18.07
CA ARG A 537 2.50 -14.21 -18.38
C ARG A 537 3.36 -14.22 -19.65
N VAL A 538 3.11 -13.30 -20.61
CA VAL A 538 3.96 -13.16 -21.80
C VAL A 538 5.38 -12.72 -21.45
N GLY A 539 5.53 -11.95 -20.34
CA GLY A 539 6.82 -11.45 -19.84
C GLY A 539 7.53 -12.37 -18.84
N ARG A 540 7.02 -13.58 -18.59
CA ARG A 540 7.54 -14.51 -17.56
C ARG A 540 9.02 -14.87 -17.70
N ALA A 541 9.61 -14.72 -18.85
CA ALA A 541 11.04 -14.94 -19.05
C ALA A 541 11.91 -13.85 -18.42
N TRP A 542 11.34 -12.67 -18.17
CA TRP A 542 12.03 -11.51 -17.64
C TRP A 542 11.70 -11.26 -16.16
N LEU A 543 10.46 -11.54 -15.79
CA LEU A 543 9.91 -11.27 -14.45
C LEU A 543 10.46 -12.23 -13.39
N PRO A 544 10.67 -11.79 -12.15
CA PRO A 544 10.89 -12.67 -11.02
C PRO A 544 9.78 -13.70 -10.83
N ASP A 545 10.14 -14.89 -10.30
CA ASP A 545 9.18 -15.97 -10.06
C ASP A 545 8.29 -15.64 -8.83
N THR A 546 7.16 -15.02 -9.12
CA THR A 546 6.09 -14.75 -8.18
C THR A 546 4.75 -14.62 -8.92
N LEU A 547 3.66 -14.53 -8.17
CA LEU A 547 2.36 -14.24 -8.76
C LEU A 547 2.22 -12.74 -9.04
N TYR A 548 1.68 -12.44 -10.22
CA TYR A 548 1.22 -11.11 -10.59
C TYR A 548 -0.26 -11.15 -10.94
N VAL A 549 -0.95 -10.05 -10.64
CA VAL A 549 -2.30 -9.79 -11.13
C VAL A 549 -2.23 -8.49 -11.91
N ASN A 550 -2.76 -8.48 -13.13
CA ASN A 550 -2.75 -7.27 -13.95
C ASN A 550 -4.12 -6.92 -14.49
N ARG A 551 -4.38 -5.62 -14.56
CA ARG A 551 -5.58 -5.02 -15.14
C ARG A 551 -5.16 -4.09 -16.27
N TYR A 552 -5.90 -4.10 -17.38
CA TYR A 552 -5.60 -3.32 -18.57
C TYR A 552 -6.86 -2.75 -19.18
N GLN A 553 -6.78 -1.54 -19.69
CA GLN A 553 -7.81 -0.92 -20.52
C GLN A 553 -7.16 0.14 -21.41
N ASP A 554 -7.55 0.22 -22.68
CA ASP A 554 -7.12 1.28 -23.60
C ASP A 554 -8.27 2.23 -23.98
N ALA A 555 -7.94 3.26 -24.77
CA ALA A 555 -8.90 4.28 -25.18
C ALA A 555 -9.95 3.77 -26.20
N SER A 556 -9.82 2.54 -26.71
CA SER A 556 -10.82 1.92 -27.59
C SER A 556 -11.94 1.21 -26.83
N TYR A 557 -11.83 1.09 -25.50
CA TYR A 557 -12.78 0.38 -24.67
C TYR A 557 -14.16 1.06 -24.68
N VAL A 558 -15.19 0.25 -24.98
CA VAL A 558 -16.59 0.65 -24.95
C VAL A 558 -17.28 -0.05 -23.78
N PRO A 559 -17.69 0.65 -22.73
CA PRO A 559 -18.36 0.04 -21.58
C PRO A 559 -19.78 -0.43 -21.95
N LEU A 560 -20.11 -1.68 -21.59
CA LEU A 560 -21.48 -2.18 -21.57
C LEU A 560 -22.09 -1.96 -20.19
N ALA A 561 -21.38 -2.35 -19.12
CA ALA A 561 -21.79 -2.14 -17.74
C ALA A 561 -20.58 -1.73 -16.88
N SER A 562 -20.67 -0.62 -16.16
CA SER A 562 -19.69 -0.10 -15.22
C SER A 562 -20.16 -0.08 -13.77
N PHE A 563 -21.49 -0.26 -13.57
CA PHE A 563 -22.15 -0.29 -12.26
C PHE A 563 -22.05 1.03 -11.47
N GLN A 564 -21.91 2.16 -12.19
CA GLN A 564 -21.81 3.51 -11.61
C GLN A 564 -23.02 4.38 -11.98
N GLU A 565 -23.90 3.93 -12.84
CA GLU A 565 -24.94 4.73 -13.48
C GLU A 565 -26.13 5.03 -12.59
N ASP A 566 -26.64 4.03 -11.85
CA ASP A 566 -27.81 4.15 -10.98
C ASP A 566 -27.85 3.01 -9.93
N ALA A 567 -28.99 2.79 -9.28
CA ALA A 567 -29.21 1.73 -8.30
C ALA A 567 -30.08 0.56 -8.84
N ASP A 568 -30.42 0.57 -10.12
CA ASP A 568 -31.24 -0.48 -10.76
C ASP A 568 -30.32 -1.60 -11.26
N LEU A 569 -30.36 -2.76 -10.59
CA LEU A 569 -29.56 -3.94 -10.93
C LEU A 569 -29.81 -4.47 -12.35
N THR A 570 -30.89 -4.02 -13.02
CA THR A 570 -31.29 -4.47 -14.35
C THR A 570 -30.87 -3.53 -15.47
N SER A 571 -30.33 -2.37 -15.14
CA SER A 571 -29.83 -1.39 -16.09
C SER A 571 -28.37 -1.64 -16.51
N THR A 572 -27.95 -1.04 -17.64
CA THR A 572 -26.56 -1.05 -18.12
C THR A 572 -26.06 0.36 -18.35
N THR A 573 -24.76 0.61 -18.23
CA THR A 573 -24.12 1.88 -18.62
C THR A 573 -24.43 2.26 -20.06
N ALA A 574 -24.56 1.28 -20.95
CA ALA A 574 -24.99 1.49 -22.34
C ALA A 574 -26.51 1.67 -22.41
N PRO A 575 -27.04 2.86 -22.72
CA PRO A 575 -28.48 3.12 -22.68
C PRO A 575 -29.27 2.18 -23.60
N GLY A 576 -30.33 1.55 -23.06
CA GLY A 576 -31.18 0.59 -23.78
C GLY A 576 -30.71 -0.86 -23.68
N GLY A 577 -29.61 -1.14 -23.00
CA GLY A 577 -29.25 -2.49 -22.57
C GLY A 577 -30.02 -2.92 -21.32
N SER A 578 -29.93 -4.19 -20.96
CA SER A 578 -30.56 -4.74 -19.75
C SER A 578 -29.73 -5.89 -19.15
N ILE A 579 -29.96 -6.14 -17.85
CA ILE A 579 -29.31 -7.19 -17.09
C ILE A 579 -30.38 -8.12 -16.50
N ALA A 580 -30.11 -9.43 -16.52
CA ALA A 580 -30.92 -10.45 -15.87
C ALA A 580 -30.04 -11.49 -15.17
N GLY A 581 -30.46 -11.95 -14.00
CA GLY A 581 -29.80 -13.00 -13.22
C GLY A 581 -30.72 -14.14 -12.90
N GLU A 582 -30.24 -15.39 -13.01
CA GLU A 582 -31.00 -16.59 -12.65
C GLU A 582 -30.15 -17.48 -11.72
N ASN A 583 -30.79 -18.06 -10.70
CA ASN A 583 -30.17 -19.02 -9.76
C ASN A 583 -28.93 -18.50 -9.03
N LEU A 584 -28.71 -17.20 -8.96
CA LEU A 584 -27.63 -16.58 -8.19
C LEU A 584 -27.96 -16.61 -6.70
N SER A 585 -27.00 -17.02 -5.86
CA SER A 585 -27.13 -16.95 -4.41
C SER A 585 -26.73 -15.57 -3.86
N VAL A 586 -25.87 -14.84 -4.57
CA VAL A 586 -25.51 -13.44 -4.31
C VAL A 586 -25.67 -12.66 -5.60
N TRP A 587 -26.41 -11.55 -5.54
CA TRP A 587 -26.53 -10.58 -6.63
C TRP A 587 -26.87 -9.21 -6.03
N HIS A 588 -25.90 -8.35 -5.99
CA HIS A 588 -26.07 -6.95 -5.61
C HIS A 588 -24.96 -6.10 -6.21
N GLU A 589 -25.17 -4.81 -6.27
CA GLU A 589 -24.15 -3.82 -6.56
C GLU A 589 -23.73 -3.10 -5.28
N GLY A 590 -22.49 -2.68 -5.21
CA GLY A 590 -21.98 -1.99 -4.03
C GLY A 590 -20.53 -1.57 -4.14
N HIS A 591 -20.09 -0.80 -3.16
CA HIS A 591 -18.71 -0.35 -3.10
C HIS A 591 -17.74 -1.52 -2.98
N ILE A 592 -16.71 -1.52 -3.82
CA ILE A 592 -15.62 -2.48 -3.78
C ILE A 592 -14.84 -2.26 -2.49
N PRO A 593 -14.71 -3.29 -1.62
CA PRO A 593 -14.00 -3.16 -0.36
C PRO A 593 -12.50 -3.05 -0.57
N TRP A 594 -11.81 -2.39 0.37
CA TRP A 594 -10.36 -2.46 0.58
C TRP A 594 -10.06 -3.11 1.92
N ARG A 595 -8.78 -3.26 2.26
CA ARG A 595 -8.35 -3.64 3.61
C ARG A 595 -8.88 -2.64 4.62
N ALA A 596 -8.66 -1.34 4.37
CA ALA A 596 -9.18 -0.25 5.18
C ALA A 596 -10.20 0.57 4.37
N GLY A 597 -11.50 0.40 4.67
CA GLY A 597 -12.57 1.13 4.00
C GLY A 597 -12.97 0.55 2.65
N ASN A 598 -13.23 1.42 1.66
CA ASN A 598 -13.66 1.03 0.32
C ASN A 598 -13.01 1.88 -0.78
N ARG A 599 -13.10 1.39 -2.01
CA ARG A 599 -12.48 2.00 -3.19
C ARG A 599 -13.16 3.29 -3.66
N GLY A 600 -14.42 3.53 -3.24
CA GLY A 600 -15.24 4.64 -3.73
C GLY A 600 -15.82 4.40 -5.13
N TYR A 601 -15.73 3.19 -5.64
CA TYR A 601 -16.29 2.71 -6.90
C TYR A 601 -17.12 1.46 -6.66
N ASN A 602 -18.17 1.28 -7.44
CA ASN A 602 -19.05 0.12 -7.36
C ASN A 602 -18.55 -1.02 -8.24
N GLY A 603 -18.99 -2.22 -7.91
CA GLY A 603 -18.96 -3.41 -8.72
C GLY A 603 -20.19 -4.25 -8.47
N VAL A 604 -20.48 -5.18 -9.36
CA VAL A 604 -21.52 -6.19 -9.14
C VAL A 604 -20.89 -7.41 -8.46
N PHE A 605 -21.53 -7.88 -7.40
CA PHE A 605 -21.16 -9.08 -6.65
C PHE A 605 -22.06 -10.21 -7.07
N LEU A 606 -21.48 -11.28 -7.63
CA LEU A 606 -22.16 -12.44 -8.17
C LEU A 606 -21.69 -13.69 -7.45
N GLY A 607 -22.61 -14.35 -6.76
CA GLY A 607 -22.34 -15.60 -6.05
C GLY A 607 -23.20 -16.74 -6.54
N TRP A 608 -22.66 -17.94 -6.50
CA TRP A 608 -23.37 -19.17 -6.81
C TRP A 608 -22.97 -20.31 -5.89
N HIS A 609 -23.95 -21.17 -5.62
CA HIS A 609 -23.76 -22.41 -4.90
C HIS A 609 -24.56 -23.51 -5.61
N ARG A 610 -23.87 -24.31 -6.43
CA ARG A 610 -24.50 -25.30 -7.26
C ARG A 610 -24.54 -26.67 -6.57
N ALA A 611 -25.74 -27.12 -6.19
CA ALA A 611 -25.95 -28.49 -5.80
C ALA A 611 -25.80 -29.43 -7.01
N LYS A 612 -25.39 -30.68 -6.78
CA LYS A 612 -25.23 -31.68 -7.86
C LYS A 612 -26.58 -31.89 -8.59
N GLY A 613 -26.57 -31.65 -9.92
CA GLY A 613 -27.77 -31.78 -10.77
C GLY A 613 -28.66 -30.51 -10.85
N ALA A 614 -28.37 -29.47 -10.09
CA ALA A 614 -29.10 -28.19 -10.21
C ALA A 614 -28.66 -27.41 -11.47
N PRO A 615 -29.56 -26.58 -12.05
CA PRO A 615 -29.19 -25.69 -13.16
C PRO A 615 -28.07 -24.73 -12.73
N ALA A 616 -27.23 -24.36 -13.67
CA ALA A 616 -26.16 -23.37 -13.44
C ALA A 616 -26.81 -21.99 -13.19
N ALA A 617 -26.20 -21.21 -12.31
CA ALA A 617 -26.52 -19.79 -12.19
C ALA A 617 -26.05 -19.04 -13.44
N THR A 618 -26.77 -18.01 -13.83
CA THR A 618 -26.45 -17.19 -15.00
C THR A 618 -26.60 -15.70 -14.70
N TYR A 619 -25.78 -14.90 -15.40
CA TYR A 619 -25.85 -13.45 -15.41
C TYR A 619 -25.76 -12.98 -16.86
N THR A 620 -26.84 -12.41 -17.39
CA THR A 620 -27.00 -12.08 -18.81
C THR A 620 -27.06 -10.57 -18.99
N LEU A 621 -26.21 -10.04 -19.85
CA LEU A 621 -26.20 -8.64 -20.26
C LEU A 621 -26.69 -8.56 -21.71
N THR A 622 -27.85 -8.00 -21.92
CA THR A 622 -28.40 -7.75 -23.26
C THR A 622 -27.90 -6.42 -23.79
N LEU A 623 -27.37 -6.42 -25.00
CA LEU A 623 -26.90 -5.23 -25.66
C LEU A 623 -28.08 -4.34 -26.10
N PRO A 624 -27.90 -3.00 -26.15
CA PRO A 624 -28.88 -2.14 -26.83
C PRO A 624 -29.08 -2.58 -28.27
N GLU A 625 -30.27 -2.38 -28.79
CA GLU A 625 -30.61 -2.75 -30.16
C GLU A 625 -29.66 -2.10 -31.17
N GLY A 626 -29.08 -2.89 -32.07
CA GLY A 626 -28.12 -2.43 -33.08
C GLY A 626 -26.74 -2.02 -32.53
N ALA A 627 -26.46 -2.15 -31.20
CA ALA A 627 -25.24 -1.72 -30.59
C ALA A 627 -23.99 -2.42 -31.16
N ALA A 628 -24.07 -3.70 -31.45
CA ALA A 628 -22.95 -4.46 -32.01
C ALA A 628 -22.45 -3.88 -33.35
N ALA A 629 -23.37 -3.48 -34.22
CA ALA A 629 -23.04 -2.80 -35.48
C ALA A 629 -22.54 -1.37 -35.25
N LYS A 630 -23.18 -0.60 -34.35
CA LYS A 630 -22.80 0.78 -33.99
C LYS A 630 -21.39 0.83 -33.40
N TRP A 631 -21.01 -0.15 -32.56
CA TRP A 631 -19.69 -0.27 -31.97
C TRP A 631 -18.65 -0.91 -32.89
N GLN A 632 -19.09 -1.27 -34.11
CA GLN A 632 -18.23 -1.91 -35.14
C GLN A 632 -17.53 -3.17 -34.59
N LEU A 633 -18.30 -4.01 -33.88
CA LEU A 633 -17.76 -5.27 -33.38
C LEU A 633 -17.42 -6.21 -34.53
N GLY A 634 -16.19 -6.72 -34.53
CA GLY A 634 -15.64 -7.61 -35.55
C GLY A 634 -14.70 -8.65 -34.93
N GLU A 635 -14.04 -9.47 -35.78
CA GLU A 635 -13.08 -10.48 -35.33
C GLU A 635 -11.90 -9.90 -34.52
N GLY A 636 -11.53 -8.65 -34.77
CA GLY A 636 -10.52 -7.92 -34.00
C GLY A 636 -11.01 -7.32 -32.71
N SER A 637 -12.27 -7.54 -32.31
CA SER A 637 -12.82 -7.06 -31.02
C SER A 637 -12.64 -8.11 -29.94
N THR A 638 -12.56 -7.64 -28.68
CA THR A 638 -12.48 -8.46 -27.48
C THR A 638 -13.62 -8.14 -26.52
N ILE A 639 -14.12 -9.13 -25.78
CA ILE A 639 -14.88 -8.91 -24.56
C ILE A 639 -13.87 -8.72 -23.45
N GLU A 640 -14.06 -7.70 -22.63
CA GLU A 640 -13.19 -7.37 -21.51
C GLU A 640 -14.00 -7.35 -20.20
N LEU A 641 -13.59 -8.18 -19.24
CA LEU A 641 -14.17 -8.31 -17.91
C LEU A 641 -13.11 -7.91 -16.89
N SER A 642 -13.42 -6.95 -16.02
CA SER A 642 -12.57 -6.64 -14.88
C SER A 642 -13.10 -7.36 -13.64
N VAL A 643 -12.45 -8.46 -13.22
CA VAL A 643 -12.97 -9.43 -12.24
C VAL A 643 -11.99 -9.72 -11.13
N ALA A 644 -12.49 -9.94 -9.90
CA ALA A 644 -11.75 -10.43 -8.74
C ALA A 644 -12.58 -11.50 -8.00
N ALA A 645 -11.91 -12.51 -7.42
CA ALA A 645 -12.54 -13.42 -6.48
C ALA A 645 -12.74 -12.76 -5.12
N MET A 646 -13.84 -13.12 -4.43
CA MET A 646 -14.23 -12.57 -3.14
C MET A 646 -14.11 -13.60 -2.01
N ASP A 647 -13.79 -13.15 -0.78
CA ASP A 647 -13.75 -14.01 0.42
C ASP A 647 -15.13 -14.12 1.10
N GLU A 648 -16.19 -14.04 0.35
CA GLU A 648 -17.57 -14.19 0.83
C GLU A 648 -18.05 -15.63 0.72
N ASP A 649 -19.04 -16.00 1.54
CA ASP A 649 -19.68 -17.31 1.51
C ASP A 649 -20.92 -17.29 0.63
N ALA A 650 -20.87 -18.01 -0.50
CA ALA A 650 -21.96 -18.11 -1.45
C ALA A 650 -23.09 -19.08 -1.02
N SER A 651 -22.89 -19.91 0.01
CA SER A 651 -23.86 -20.90 0.47
C SER A 651 -25.02 -20.28 1.24
N LEU A 652 -24.92 -19.02 1.59
CA LEU A 652 -25.83 -18.36 2.52
C LEU A 652 -26.76 -17.41 1.76
N PRO A 653 -28.07 -17.73 1.67
CA PRO A 653 -29.01 -16.87 0.95
C PRO A 653 -29.34 -15.60 1.73
N GLY A 654 -29.25 -14.46 1.04
CA GLY A 654 -29.96 -13.23 1.37
C GLY A 654 -29.67 -12.53 2.69
N LYS A 655 -30.19 -11.35 2.84
CA LYS A 655 -30.03 -10.37 3.92
C LYS A 655 -29.94 -10.98 5.33
N ARG A 656 -28.73 -10.94 5.90
CA ARG A 656 -28.49 -11.25 7.31
C ARG A 656 -28.47 -9.98 8.14
N THR A 657 -29.00 -10.10 9.35
CA THR A 657 -28.83 -9.06 10.35
C THR A 657 -27.38 -9.00 10.83
N GLU A 658 -26.92 -7.87 11.32
CA GLU A 658 -25.59 -7.71 11.88
C GLU A 658 -25.32 -8.65 13.08
N GLU A 659 -26.37 -9.06 13.80
CA GLU A 659 -26.29 -10.04 14.87
C GLU A 659 -26.03 -11.46 14.35
N GLU A 660 -26.66 -11.86 13.27
CA GLU A 660 -26.43 -13.15 12.63
C GLU A 660 -25.01 -13.23 12.05
N LYS A 661 -24.55 -12.16 11.39
CA LYS A 661 -23.15 -12.06 10.92
C LYS A 661 -22.15 -12.20 12.05
N LYS A 662 -22.38 -11.53 13.19
CA LYS A 662 -21.53 -11.64 14.38
C LYS A 662 -21.51 -13.03 14.98
N LYS A 663 -22.67 -13.67 15.08
CA LYS A 663 -22.81 -15.01 15.66
C LYS A 663 -22.08 -16.06 14.79
N GLU A 664 -22.20 -15.96 13.49
CA GLU A 664 -21.50 -16.83 12.54
C GLU A 664 -19.99 -16.57 12.51
N GLU A 665 -19.57 -15.33 12.65
CA GLU A 665 -18.15 -15.00 12.78
C GLU A 665 -17.55 -15.57 14.07
N GLU A 666 -18.31 -15.59 15.17
CA GLU A 666 -17.92 -16.24 16.42
C GLU A 666 -17.91 -17.77 16.30
N GLU A 667 -18.88 -18.36 15.59
CA GLU A 667 -18.93 -19.81 15.31
C GLU A 667 -17.78 -20.22 14.36
N ARG A 668 -17.50 -19.45 13.30
CA ARG A 668 -16.31 -19.63 12.44
C ARG A 668 -14.99 -19.51 13.19
N LYS A 669 -14.92 -18.66 14.21
CA LYS A 669 -13.72 -18.55 15.08
C LYS A 669 -13.55 -19.77 15.99
N LYS A 670 -14.63 -20.49 16.29
CA LYS A 670 -14.64 -21.71 17.11
C LYS A 670 -14.43 -22.99 16.29
N GLU A 671 -14.78 -22.99 15.00
CA GLU A 671 -14.47 -24.11 14.11
C GLU A 671 -12.97 -24.23 13.91
N ASP A 672 -12.48 -25.44 14.09
CA ASP A 672 -11.08 -25.82 14.07
C ASP A 672 -10.39 -25.25 12.81
N LYS A 673 -9.36 -24.43 13.01
CA LYS A 673 -8.55 -23.79 11.95
C LYS A 673 -7.95 -24.78 10.95
N SER A 674 -7.95 -26.07 11.29
CA SER A 674 -7.47 -27.18 10.45
C SER A 674 -8.44 -27.59 9.32
N LYS A 675 -9.71 -27.15 9.37
CA LYS A 675 -10.75 -27.53 8.41
C LYS A 675 -11.15 -26.40 7.42
N LYS A 676 -10.47 -25.26 7.43
CA LYS A 676 -10.72 -24.22 6.41
C LYS A 676 -10.34 -24.78 5.04
N LYS A 677 -11.35 -25.23 4.30
CA LYS A 677 -11.21 -25.62 2.89
C LYS A 677 -10.65 -24.45 2.12
N GLU A 678 -9.52 -24.62 1.43
CA GLU A 678 -8.98 -23.60 0.54
C GLU A 678 -10.05 -23.28 -0.50
N ARG A 679 -10.28 -22.00 -0.76
CA ARG A 679 -11.20 -21.58 -1.82
C ARG A 679 -10.56 -21.90 -3.16
N GLU A 680 -11.34 -22.54 -4.01
CA GLU A 680 -10.92 -22.85 -5.37
C GLU A 680 -10.91 -21.56 -6.21
N SER A 681 -10.04 -21.53 -7.20
CA SER A 681 -10.00 -20.50 -8.25
C SER A 681 -11.35 -20.50 -8.98
N PRO A 682 -12.11 -19.39 -9.02
CA PRO A 682 -13.38 -19.38 -9.72
C PRO A 682 -13.17 -19.52 -11.23
N ASP A 683 -13.98 -20.39 -11.85
CA ASP A 683 -14.03 -20.56 -13.29
C ASP A 683 -15.50 -20.64 -13.77
N PHE A 684 -15.77 -20.13 -14.95
CA PHE A 684 -17.09 -20.08 -15.55
C PHE A 684 -17.03 -19.99 -17.07
N THR A 685 -18.16 -20.25 -17.72
CA THR A 685 -18.32 -20.16 -19.17
C THR A 685 -18.87 -18.77 -19.56
N VAL A 686 -18.31 -18.17 -20.60
CA VAL A 686 -18.91 -17.01 -21.29
C VAL A 686 -19.58 -17.49 -22.56
N GLU A 687 -20.87 -17.29 -22.64
CA GLU A 687 -21.74 -17.65 -23.78
C GLU A 687 -22.17 -16.37 -24.48
N LEU A 688 -22.13 -16.36 -25.82
CA LEU A 688 -22.66 -15.26 -26.62
C LEU A 688 -24.03 -15.64 -27.20
N VAL A 689 -24.95 -14.69 -27.16
CA VAL A 689 -26.26 -14.84 -27.82
C VAL A 689 -26.30 -13.92 -29.03
N THR A 690 -26.68 -14.46 -30.18
CA THR A 690 -26.85 -13.67 -31.41
C THR A 690 -28.30 -13.52 -31.78
N SER A 691 -28.66 -12.50 -32.56
CA SER A 691 -30.01 -12.32 -33.11
C SER A 691 -30.43 -13.45 -34.05
N GLU A 692 -29.48 -14.30 -34.48
CA GLU A 692 -29.75 -15.48 -35.35
C GLU A 692 -29.83 -16.79 -34.56
N GLY A 693 -29.78 -16.72 -33.19
CA GLY A 693 -29.96 -17.88 -32.32
C GLY A 693 -28.67 -18.71 -32.10
N ALA A 694 -27.51 -18.30 -32.65
CA ALA A 694 -26.26 -18.96 -32.34
C ALA A 694 -25.79 -18.63 -30.90
N THR A 695 -25.27 -19.63 -30.19
CA THR A 695 -24.81 -19.51 -28.78
C THR A 695 -23.39 -20.11 -28.62
N PRO A 696 -22.38 -19.56 -29.28
CA PRO A 696 -21.01 -20.02 -29.07
C PRO A 696 -20.52 -19.66 -27.68
N ASP A 697 -19.70 -20.53 -27.08
CA ASP A 697 -19.19 -20.36 -25.74
C ASP A 697 -17.70 -20.62 -25.59
N VAL A 698 -17.08 -20.08 -24.53
CA VAL A 698 -15.69 -20.31 -24.16
C VAL A 698 -15.53 -20.33 -22.64
N LEU A 699 -14.51 -21.05 -22.18
CA LEU A 699 -14.12 -21.06 -20.77
C LEU A 699 -13.19 -19.88 -20.44
N VAL A 700 -13.42 -19.21 -19.31
CA VAL A 700 -12.55 -18.14 -18.84
C VAL A 700 -11.15 -18.65 -18.54
N SER A 701 -11.02 -19.86 -17.99
CA SER A 701 -9.72 -20.47 -17.65
C SER A 701 -8.81 -20.72 -18.86
N LYS A 702 -9.32 -20.72 -20.10
CA LYS A 702 -8.49 -20.75 -21.30
C LYS A 702 -7.67 -19.47 -21.50
N PHE A 703 -8.17 -18.34 -21.02
CA PHE A 703 -7.56 -17.03 -21.19
C PHE A 703 -6.79 -16.60 -19.94
N VAL A 704 -7.37 -16.81 -18.76
CA VAL A 704 -6.75 -16.43 -17.50
C VAL A 704 -7.29 -17.27 -16.36
N ALA A 705 -6.46 -17.57 -15.37
CA ALA A 705 -6.90 -18.13 -14.11
C ALA A 705 -7.16 -16.99 -13.12
N ILE A 706 -8.38 -16.92 -12.55
CA ILE A 706 -8.74 -15.94 -11.53
C ILE A 706 -8.18 -16.44 -10.19
N PRO A 707 -7.21 -15.73 -9.56
CA PRO A 707 -6.68 -16.17 -8.28
C PRO A 707 -7.76 -16.20 -7.21
N PRO A 708 -7.74 -17.16 -6.27
CA PRO A 708 -8.59 -17.09 -5.08
C PRO A 708 -8.17 -15.90 -4.21
N PRO A 709 -9.02 -15.42 -3.29
CA PRO A 709 -8.65 -14.36 -2.38
C PRO A 709 -7.54 -14.82 -1.45
N PHE A 710 -6.38 -14.20 -1.54
CA PHE A 710 -5.23 -14.50 -0.72
C PHE A 710 -5.17 -13.59 0.49
N LYS A 711 -4.72 -14.16 1.62
CA LYS A 711 -4.57 -13.46 2.89
C LYS A 711 -3.12 -13.17 3.14
N GLU A 712 -2.77 -11.91 3.32
CA GLU A 712 -1.43 -11.46 3.63
C GLU A 712 -1.30 -11.09 5.10
N LYS A 713 -0.10 -11.34 5.65
CA LYS A 713 0.30 -10.93 6.99
C LYS A 713 1.43 -9.93 6.90
N PHE A 714 1.19 -8.75 7.42
CA PHE A 714 2.19 -7.68 7.44
C PHE A 714 3.10 -7.75 8.66
N THR A 715 2.60 -8.33 9.78
CA THR A 715 3.37 -8.42 11.02
C THR A 715 3.52 -9.87 11.51
N LYS A 716 4.44 -10.06 12.45
CA LYS A 716 4.67 -11.34 13.11
C LYS A 716 3.58 -11.72 14.10
N LEU A 717 2.74 -10.76 14.50
CA LEU A 717 1.72 -10.92 15.53
C LEU A 717 0.33 -10.67 14.92
N THR A 718 -0.50 -11.70 14.85
CA THR A 718 -1.87 -11.62 14.31
C THR A 718 -2.72 -10.54 14.97
N VAL A 719 -2.53 -10.28 16.28
CA VAL A 719 -3.24 -9.22 17.00
C VAL A 719 -2.91 -7.82 16.47
N ILE A 720 -1.68 -7.64 15.97
CA ILE A 720 -1.25 -6.37 15.36
C ILE A 720 -1.86 -6.25 13.96
N ASP A 721 -1.88 -7.32 13.18
CA ASP A 721 -2.50 -7.33 11.86
C ASP A 721 -4.00 -6.99 11.94
N GLU A 722 -4.76 -7.67 12.82
CA GLU A 722 -6.20 -7.46 12.99
C GLU A 722 -6.56 -6.02 13.41
N LYS A 723 -5.68 -5.35 14.17
CA LYS A 723 -5.93 -3.98 14.65
C LYS A 723 -5.35 -2.89 13.75
N GLY A 724 -4.27 -3.19 13.03
CA GLY A 724 -3.53 -2.20 12.24
C GLY A 724 -3.96 -2.17 10.78
N TYR A 725 -4.41 -3.29 10.24
CA TYR A 725 -4.70 -3.44 8.80
C TYR A 725 -6.15 -3.82 8.49
N GLU A 726 -7.06 -3.78 9.48
CA GLU A 726 -8.50 -4.06 9.45
C GLU A 726 -8.86 -5.42 8.83
N LYS A 727 -8.44 -5.71 7.58
CA LYS A 727 -8.66 -6.98 6.88
C LYS A 727 -7.34 -7.59 6.43
N ASP A 728 -7.29 -8.93 6.39
CA ASP A 728 -6.14 -9.71 5.94
C ASP A 728 -6.10 -9.94 4.42
N TRP A 729 -7.07 -9.42 3.65
CA TRP A 729 -7.20 -9.54 2.20
C TRP A 729 -7.91 -8.34 1.59
N GLU A 730 -7.78 -8.17 0.28
CA GLU A 730 -8.58 -7.27 -0.54
C GLU A 730 -8.77 -7.84 -1.95
N PRO A 731 -9.87 -7.49 -2.66
CA PRO A 731 -10.05 -7.92 -4.04
C PRO A 731 -9.07 -7.19 -4.96
N VAL A 732 -8.26 -7.98 -5.68
CA VAL A 732 -7.35 -7.47 -6.70
C VAL A 732 -7.90 -7.87 -8.06
N PHE A 733 -8.26 -6.86 -8.85
CA PHE A 733 -8.90 -7.08 -10.14
C PHE A 733 -7.90 -7.41 -11.23
N GLN A 734 -8.29 -8.33 -12.10
CA GLN A 734 -7.60 -8.58 -13.36
C GLN A 734 -8.54 -8.41 -14.54
N THR A 735 -8.00 -8.07 -15.70
CA THR A 735 -8.77 -8.03 -16.94
C THR A 735 -8.72 -9.38 -17.62
N VAL A 736 -9.90 -9.99 -17.82
CA VAL A 736 -10.08 -11.13 -18.71
C VAL A 736 -10.38 -10.57 -20.10
N ARG A 737 -9.56 -10.89 -21.10
CA ARG A 737 -9.73 -10.44 -22.49
C ARG A 737 -9.99 -11.64 -23.37
N ILE A 738 -11.18 -11.69 -23.95
CA ILE A 738 -11.65 -12.82 -24.78
C ILE A 738 -11.87 -12.31 -26.20
N PRO A 739 -11.02 -12.68 -27.17
CA PRO A 739 -11.23 -12.31 -28.55
C PRO A 739 -12.55 -12.87 -29.09
N LEU A 740 -13.33 -12.08 -29.80
CA LEU A 740 -14.56 -12.56 -30.41
C LEU A 740 -14.32 -13.66 -31.45
N ALA A 741 -13.13 -13.68 -32.07
CA ALA A 741 -12.70 -14.74 -33.00
C ALA A 741 -12.53 -16.12 -32.34
N ASP A 742 -12.36 -16.17 -30.98
CA ASP A 742 -12.15 -17.43 -30.26
C ASP A 742 -13.49 -18.14 -29.90
N PHE A 743 -14.62 -17.48 -30.13
CA PHE A 743 -15.94 -18.08 -29.98
C PHE A 743 -16.30 -18.91 -31.21
N GLN A 744 -16.12 -20.21 -31.12
CA GLN A 744 -16.44 -21.14 -32.19
C GLN A 744 -17.88 -21.66 -32.01
N PRO A 745 -18.69 -21.66 -33.07
CA PRO A 745 -20.01 -22.25 -33.00
C PRO A 745 -19.93 -23.79 -32.85
N PRO A 746 -20.96 -24.44 -32.30
CA PRO A 746 -21.00 -25.90 -32.27
C PRO A 746 -20.81 -26.51 -33.66
N ASN A 747 -20.25 -27.71 -33.75
CA ASN A 747 -19.92 -28.41 -35.01
C ASN A 747 -21.08 -28.36 -36.01
N GLY A 748 -20.84 -27.84 -37.23
CA GLY A 748 -21.81 -27.73 -38.28
C GLY A 748 -22.68 -26.47 -38.33
N ALA A 749 -22.54 -25.57 -37.37
CA ALA A 749 -23.22 -24.28 -37.39
C ALA A 749 -22.44 -23.22 -38.22
N LYS A 750 -23.18 -22.21 -38.70
CA LYS A 750 -22.55 -21.07 -39.40
C LYS A 750 -21.58 -20.33 -38.48
N PRO A 751 -20.46 -19.77 -39.03
CA PRO A 751 -19.56 -18.94 -38.27
C PRO A 751 -20.31 -17.81 -37.54
N PHE A 752 -19.89 -17.53 -36.29
CA PHE A 752 -20.43 -16.42 -35.50
C PHE A 752 -20.14 -15.08 -36.20
N ALA A 753 -21.17 -14.26 -36.36
CA ALA A 753 -21.04 -12.90 -36.91
C ALA A 753 -21.05 -11.87 -35.76
N PRO A 754 -19.91 -11.24 -35.37
CA PRO A 754 -19.84 -10.32 -34.23
C PRO A 754 -20.82 -9.15 -34.29
N GLY A 755 -21.12 -8.64 -35.49
CA GLY A 755 -22.10 -7.56 -35.69
C GLY A 755 -23.56 -7.95 -35.37
N LYS A 756 -23.83 -9.24 -35.11
CA LYS A 756 -25.13 -9.80 -34.74
C LYS A 756 -25.23 -10.14 -33.25
N LEU A 757 -24.23 -9.80 -32.47
CA LEU A 757 -24.23 -10.01 -31.02
C LEU A 757 -25.41 -9.26 -30.37
N SER A 758 -26.19 -9.95 -29.58
CA SER A 758 -27.35 -9.40 -28.84
C SER A 758 -27.21 -9.49 -27.32
N ALA A 759 -26.46 -10.50 -26.80
CA ALA A 759 -26.23 -10.59 -25.37
C ALA A 759 -24.89 -11.34 -25.04
N ILE A 760 -24.36 -11.04 -23.87
CA ILE A 760 -23.28 -11.77 -23.21
C ILE A 760 -23.88 -12.47 -21.99
N LYS A 761 -23.67 -13.78 -21.84
CA LYS A 761 -24.16 -14.54 -20.71
C LYS A 761 -23.00 -15.21 -19.97
N LEU A 762 -22.84 -14.87 -18.71
CA LEU A 762 -21.92 -15.54 -17.80
C LEU A 762 -22.65 -16.73 -17.19
N LYS A 763 -22.14 -17.93 -17.39
CA LYS A 763 -22.73 -19.18 -16.91
C LYS A 763 -21.80 -19.83 -15.89
N PHE A 764 -22.24 -19.88 -14.64
CA PHE A 764 -21.44 -20.36 -13.51
C PHE A 764 -21.59 -21.88 -13.37
N ASP A 765 -20.98 -22.62 -14.30
CA ASP A 765 -21.13 -24.05 -14.49
C ASP A 765 -19.87 -24.89 -14.22
N ARG A 766 -18.76 -24.25 -13.82
CA ARG A 766 -17.46 -24.92 -13.62
C ARG A 766 -17.13 -25.11 -12.15
N THR A 767 -16.93 -24.03 -11.44
CA THR A 767 -16.71 -24.10 -9.98
C THR A 767 -18.04 -24.34 -9.28
N ALA A 768 -18.05 -25.22 -8.26
CA ALA A 768 -19.29 -25.57 -7.56
C ALA A 768 -19.86 -24.40 -6.73
N MET A 769 -18.98 -23.60 -6.12
CA MET A 769 -19.35 -22.48 -5.27
C MET A 769 -18.25 -21.41 -5.33
N SER A 770 -18.63 -20.16 -5.56
CA SER A 770 -17.75 -19.00 -5.43
C SER A 770 -18.55 -17.70 -5.38
N VAL A 771 -17.88 -16.61 -5.00
CA VAL A 771 -18.34 -15.23 -5.20
C VAL A 771 -17.26 -14.48 -5.97
N ILE A 772 -17.66 -13.75 -6.98
CA ILE A 772 -16.79 -12.81 -7.72
C ILE A 772 -17.36 -11.41 -7.64
N CYS A 773 -16.47 -10.41 -7.76
CA CYS A 773 -16.85 -9.03 -8.02
C CYS A 773 -16.38 -8.65 -9.43
N ILE A 774 -17.26 -8.03 -10.20
CA ILE A 774 -16.96 -7.48 -11.54
C ILE A 774 -17.09 -5.97 -11.46
N SER A 775 -16.03 -5.24 -11.81
CA SER A 775 -16.01 -3.76 -11.78
C SER A 775 -16.23 -3.12 -13.16
N GLY A 776 -16.41 -3.94 -14.20
CA GLY A 776 -16.73 -3.47 -15.54
C GLY A 776 -16.73 -4.59 -16.55
N ILE A 777 -17.66 -4.49 -17.50
CA ILE A 777 -17.81 -5.36 -18.66
C ILE A 777 -17.97 -4.48 -19.90
N GLY A 778 -17.25 -4.81 -20.97
CA GLY A 778 -17.33 -4.05 -22.21
C GLY A 778 -16.55 -4.70 -23.34
N PHE A 779 -16.29 -3.90 -24.35
CA PHE A 779 -15.59 -4.33 -25.57
C PHE A 779 -14.34 -3.49 -25.78
N GLY A 780 -13.24 -4.17 -26.14
CA GLY A 780 -11.99 -3.56 -26.56
C GLY A 780 -11.60 -3.99 -27.96
N LYS A 781 -10.43 -3.55 -28.41
CA LYS A 781 -9.78 -4.02 -29.64
C LYS A 781 -8.59 -4.91 -29.31
N ARG A 782 -8.32 -5.91 -30.19
CA ARG A 782 -7.20 -6.84 -30.03
C ARG A 782 -5.84 -6.16 -30.14
#